data_50d56d246f089d0a81b46b00316678bb
#
_entry.id   50d56d246f089d0a81b46b00316678bb
#
_cell.length_a   1.000
_cell.length_b   1.000
_cell.length_c   1.000
_cell.angle_alpha   90.00
_cell.angle_beta   90.00
_cell.angle_gamma   90.00
#
_symmetry.space_group_name_H-M   'P 1'
#
loop_
_entity.id
_entity.type
_entity.pdbx_description
1 polymer ?
#
loop_
_entity_poly.entity_id
_entity_poly.type
_entity_poly.pdbx_seq_one_letter_code
_entity_poly.pdbx_strand_id
1 'polypeptide(L)'
;MKKENTVYFLSLGLPILLLLGIFIYRGIYPFGENSFMYSDMYHQYVPFLTEFWEKLHSGESLAYTFRIGLGTNFTAVYAYYLASPVYWLCYFVPKAFLMDYMTYFIVLKIGLCGFTMSYYLSKHFDTKDIRITYFAIFYAMSGYVAAYNWNHMWLDCLLLAPIVILGLEELVRSHRCRRYILSLTACIFTNYYLSIILCVFLVLYFLMELFTNGLKFKDKCKSVLHFTVSSLLAGAMAGVLLVPLFFAMQTTGFHDFSFPKKIEVYFDGLSMIARHVPMLQPERGLDHWPNIYCGVCVFLLVPMYIWHKKISPKKKIGYIILLTVFLLSYSVNLLNYIWHGFNYPNSLPARQSFLYILVILTMCCEAVLKQKENGRWQTAAGTLTGLVLLAACGIFVTTDGLTVEVMASAWIFLAGYLLLSIVFAIFYQKKGWKKIANWAILLLVCTEAVLNMAYTSVEPVGRNYYLGRQREYESIVAMIEETDPGQSFYRMDNLDQMTKNDGALSGFSSLSVFSSTTNSRIRWIYDKLGMGGSKVTYHYKGATPFAESILGLRYLLMDVEEPDTFLYTKIGETEDFYVYRQNYSLGPGFFLTEKEFDRWNTILTESNSSAFAIQNALVRELGVEQSLFKVVDKEITEQKEDSFTVDVQEDGYLYALVYTEPEGKIFLSSKGEERELQKVSDEYLLRLGYFEKGDSFTVRSEDTALKEDTALSEDTALSEGGEKIWIRPYRMQKEVFEDVMDILSARKFTVESRTADTISGSVTAEENGYICFSIPAEQGFQVWVDGEKTDYALLADGLMAVPLTGDTGDNGDMQDVGNIHEIRLVYKAPGLKAGLCLSAAGVLLYILIYGRNSAKKKGKEK
;
A
#
# COMPACT_ATOMS: atom_id res chain seq x y z
N MET A 1 -12.30 -40.84 9.33
CA MET A 1 -12.38 -39.51 10.00
C MET A 1 -13.47 -39.56 11.08
N LYS A 2 -13.16 -39.21 12.33
CA LYS A 2 -14.19 -39.09 13.35
C LYS A 2 -15.15 -37.97 12.93
N LYS A 3 -16.47 -38.25 12.95
CA LYS A 3 -17.58 -37.33 12.62
C LYS A 3 -17.43 -35.89 13.23
N GLU A 4 -16.65 -35.78 14.28
CA GLU A 4 -16.46 -34.60 15.10
C GLU A 4 -15.64 -33.45 14.44
N ASN A 5 -14.84 -33.76 13.42
CA ASN A 5 -13.97 -32.76 12.77
C ASN A 5 -14.48 -32.29 11.41
N THR A 6 -15.63 -32.79 10.94
CA THR A 6 -16.22 -32.44 9.63
C THR A 6 -16.45 -30.93 9.47
N VAL A 7 -16.88 -30.25 10.54
CA VAL A 7 -17.10 -28.78 10.55
C VAL A 7 -15.83 -28.04 10.14
N TYR A 8 -14.70 -28.38 10.75
CA TYR A 8 -13.43 -27.72 10.47
C TYR A 8 -12.91 -27.97 9.05
N PHE A 9 -13.01 -29.22 8.57
CA PHE A 9 -12.60 -29.56 7.21
C PHE A 9 -13.48 -28.90 6.14
N LEU A 10 -14.79 -28.84 6.34
CA LEU A 10 -15.69 -28.13 5.43
C LEU A 10 -15.43 -26.62 5.44
N SER A 11 -15.22 -26.03 6.62
CA SER A 11 -14.95 -24.60 6.75
C SER A 11 -13.59 -24.17 6.18
N LEU A 12 -12.62 -25.09 6.12
CA LEU A 12 -11.34 -24.88 5.41
C LEU A 12 -11.50 -25.11 3.90
N GLY A 13 -12.05 -26.27 3.54
CA GLY A 13 -12.00 -26.77 2.15
C GLY A 13 -13.01 -26.11 1.22
N LEU A 14 -14.23 -25.78 1.70
CA LEU A 14 -15.24 -25.18 0.83
C LEU A 14 -14.84 -23.81 0.29
N PRO A 15 -14.35 -22.83 1.10
CA PRO A 15 -13.88 -21.57 0.56
C PRO A 15 -12.75 -21.73 -0.47
N ILE A 16 -11.80 -22.66 -0.24
CA ILE A 16 -10.72 -22.96 -1.19
C ILE A 16 -11.31 -23.49 -2.51
N LEU A 17 -12.20 -24.50 -2.44
CA LEU A 17 -12.79 -25.11 -3.64
C LEU A 17 -13.66 -24.11 -4.44
N LEU A 18 -14.42 -23.25 -3.74
CA LEU A 18 -15.25 -22.24 -4.38
C LEU A 18 -14.38 -21.18 -5.09
N LEU A 19 -13.27 -20.73 -4.47
CA LEU A 19 -12.32 -19.82 -5.11
C LEU A 19 -11.62 -20.45 -6.30
N LEU A 20 -11.20 -21.72 -6.19
CA LEU A 20 -10.62 -22.44 -7.33
C LEU A 20 -11.64 -22.57 -8.47
N GLY A 21 -12.92 -22.76 -8.17
CA GLY A 21 -14.00 -22.72 -9.16
C GLY A 21 -14.09 -21.37 -9.88
N ILE A 22 -13.97 -20.26 -9.14
CA ILE A 22 -13.89 -18.90 -9.73
C ILE A 22 -12.63 -18.75 -10.59
N PHE A 23 -11.50 -19.28 -10.16
CA PHE A 23 -10.24 -19.23 -10.91
C PHE A 23 -10.33 -19.99 -12.23
N ILE A 24 -10.97 -21.16 -12.24
CA ILE A 24 -11.27 -21.93 -13.48
C ILE A 24 -12.13 -21.09 -14.43
N TYR A 25 -13.20 -20.48 -13.91
CA TYR A 25 -14.10 -19.65 -14.69
C TYR A 25 -13.42 -18.41 -15.30
N ARG A 26 -12.50 -17.77 -14.55
CA ARG A 26 -11.80 -16.57 -14.97
C ARG A 26 -10.47 -16.84 -15.70
N GLY A 27 -10.09 -18.09 -15.92
CA GLY A 27 -8.85 -18.47 -16.58
C GLY A 27 -7.59 -18.02 -15.84
N ILE A 28 -7.62 -18.06 -14.49
CA ILE A 28 -6.44 -17.74 -13.67
C ILE A 28 -5.50 -18.96 -13.66
N TYR A 29 -4.20 -18.71 -13.84
CA TYR A 29 -3.17 -19.74 -13.87
C TYR A 29 -3.27 -20.71 -12.67
N PRO A 30 -3.16 -22.05 -12.85
CA PRO A 30 -2.81 -22.79 -14.07
C PRO A 30 -3.99 -23.10 -14.98
N PHE A 31 -5.19 -22.58 -14.74
CA PHE A 31 -6.40 -22.88 -15.52
C PHE A 31 -6.56 -22.02 -16.79
N GLY A 32 -5.65 -21.05 -16.98
CA GLY A 32 -5.57 -20.15 -18.11
C GLY A 32 -4.34 -19.23 -18.00
N GLU A 33 -4.34 -18.13 -18.74
CA GLU A 33 -3.19 -17.20 -18.85
C GLU A 33 -3.34 -15.93 -18.03
N ASN A 34 -4.36 -15.83 -17.20
CA ASN A 34 -4.58 -14.68 -16.34
C ASN A 34 -3.92 -14.84 -14.97
N SER A 35 -3.74 -13.71 -14.27
CA SER A 35 -3.25 -13.65 -12.89
C SER A 35 -4.27 -12.97 -11.98
N PHE A 36 -4.27 -13.33 -10.71
CA PHE A 36 -5.09 -12.75 -9.64
C PHE A 36 -4.43 -11.48 -9.05
N MET A 37 -3.76 -10.67 -9.85
CA MET A 37 -3.18 -9.42 -9.39
C MET A 37 -4.16 -8.26 -9.54
N TYR A 38 -4.12 -7.36 -8.56
CA TYR A 38 -4.91 -6.11 -8.60
C TYR A 38 -4.20 -5.00 -7.82
N SER A 39 -4.28 -3.75 -8.32
CA SER A 39 -3.82 -2.55 -7.62
C SER A 39 -2.42 -2.71 -6.98
N ASP A 40 -2.31 -2.57 -5.65
CA ASP A 40 -1.03 -2.65 -4.93
C ASP A 40 -0.34 -4.01 -5.04
N MET A 41 -1.07 -5.11 -5.26
CA MET A 41 -0.43 -6.41 -5.50
C MET A 41 0.38 -6.40 -6.78
N TYR A 42 -0.13 -5.74 -7.82
CA TYR A 42 0.55 -5.56 -9.10
C TYR A 42 1.74 -4.61 -8.97
N HIS A 43 1.54 -3.44 -8.33
CA HIS A 43 2.51 -2.35 -8.29
C HIS A 43 3.52 -2.43 -7.14
N GLN A 44 3.21 -3.13 -6.04
CA GLN A 44 4.02 -3.14 -4.81
C GLN A 44 4.37 -4.55 -4.35
N TYR A 45 3.35 -5.44 -4.13
CA TYR A 45 3.59 -6.64 -3.34
C TYR A 45 4.40 -7.69 -4.10
N VAL A 46 4.15 -7.87 -5.40
CA VAL A 46 4.96 -8.79 -6.23
C VAL A 46 6.38 -8.23 -6.41
N PRO A 47 6.59 -6.95 -6.76
CA PRO A 47 7.93 -6.36 -6.78
C PRO A 47 8.69 -6.50 -5.46
N PHE A 48 8.07 -6.22 -4.30
CA PHE A 48 8.75 -6.33 -3.01
C PHE A 48 9.04 -7.77 -2.61
N LEU A 49 8.16 -8.72 -2.96
CA LEU A 49 8.44 -10.14 -2.76
C LEU A 49 9.60 -10.61 -3.64
N THR A 50 9.70 -10.08 -4.86
CA THR A 50 10.81 -10.38 -5.79
C THR A 50 12.13 -9.83 -5.24
N GLU A 51 12.16 -8.58 -4.76
CA GLU A 51 13.34 -8.00 -4.10
C GLU A 51 13.74 -8.81 -2.85
N PHE A 52 12.76 -9.26 -2.04
CA PHE A 52 13.03 -10.11 -0.89
C PHE A 52 13.61 -11.47 -1.30
N TRP A 53 13.08 -12.07 -2.36
CA TRP A 53 13.57 -13.31 -2.94
C TRP A 53 15.04 -13.18 -3.43
N GLU A 54 15.35 -12.10 -4.14
CA GLU A 54 16.71 -11.78 -4.60
C GLU A 54 17.68 -11.66 -3.42
N LYS A 55 17.29 -10.89 -2.38
CA LYS A 55 18.11 -10.74 -1.17
C LYS A 55 18.35 -12.05 -0.43
N LEU A 56 17.38 -12.94 -0.40
CA LEU A 56 17.54 -14.25 0.22
C LEU A 56 18.52 -15.15 -0.56
N HIS A 57 18.53 -15.08 -1.90
CA HIS A 57 19.40 -15.90 -2.75
C HIS A 57 20.82 -15.34 -2.87
N SER A 58 20.95 -14.01 -2.91
CA SER A 58 22.28 -13.36 -2.93
C SER A 58 22.94 -13.27 -1.56
N GLY A 59 22.18 -13.47 -0.46
CA GLY A 59 22.67 -13.25 0.90
C GLY A 59 22.84 -11.78 1.28
N GLU A 60 22.21 -10.86 0.53
CA GLU A 60 22.24 -9.42 0.79
C GLU A 60 21.53 -9.05 2.11
N SER A 61 21.96 -7.91 2.69
CA SER A 61 21.36 -7.35 3.89
C SER A 61 19.87 -7.01 3.70
N LEU A 62 19.02 -7.35 4.69
CA LEU A 62 17.61 -6.95 4.77
C LEU A 62 17.42 -5.55 5.39
N ALA A 63 18.49 -4.81 5.64
CA ALA A 63 18.39 -3.49 6.25
C ALA A 63 17.97 -2.41 5.25
N TYR A 64 18.55 -2.41 4.05
CA TYR A 64 18.37 -1.37 3.04
C TYR A 64 18.37 -1.95 1.63
N THR A 65 17.86 -1.18 0.66
CA THR A 65 17.97 -1.46 -0.76
C THR A 65 18.02 -0.18 -1.58
N PHE A 66 18.84 -0.18 -2.65
CA PHE A 66 18.88 0.87 -3.66
C PHE A 66 17.96 0.57 -4.87
N ARG A 67 17.27 -0.58 -4.88
CA ARG A 67 16.38 -1.01 -5.98
C ARG A 67 14.94 -0.50 -5.84
N ILE A 68 14.65 0.26 -4.78
CA ILE A 68 13.33 0.85 -4.52
C ILE A 68 13.50 2.37 -4.42
N GLY A 69 13.06 3.10 -5.44
CA GLY A 69 13.24 4.54 -5.56
C GLY A 69 14.70 4.97 -5.45
N LEU A 70 14.96 6.14 -4.88
CA LEU A 70 16.33 6.61 -4.64
C LEU A 70 17.09 5.78 -3.60
N GLY A 71 16.46 4.77 -3.03
CA GLY A 71 16.91 3.92 -1.95
C GLY A 71 15.94 4.00 -0.75
N THR A 72 15.76 2.87 -0.04
CA THR A 72 14.78 2.81 1.06
C THR A 72 15.18 1.82 2.16
N ASN A 73 14.68 2.08 3.36
CA ASN A 73 14.74 1.18 4.49
C ASN A 73 13.95 -0.10 4.22
N PHE A 74 14.63 -1.18 3.83
CA PHE A 74 13.99 -2.45 3.50
C PHE A 74 13.41 -3.15 4.75
N THR A 75 13.92 -2.86 5.95
CA THR A 75 13.31 -3.37 7.20
C THR A 75 11.88 -2.86 7.38
N ALA A 76 11.59 -1.61 6.98
CA ALA A 76 10.25 -1.04 7.00
C ALA A 76 9.33 -1.68 5.94
N VAL A 77 9.84 -1.89 4.72
CA VAL A 77 9.14 -2.61 3.65
C VAL A 77 8.80 -4.03 4.11
N TYR A 78 9.77 -4.76 4.69
CA TYR A 78 9.55 -6.08 5.26
C TYR A 78 8.48 -6.07 6.35
N ALA A 79 8.55 -5.13 7.29
CA ALA A 79 7.62 -5.04 8.42
C ALA A 79 6.17 -4.82 7.98
N TYR A 80 5.94 -4.06 6.91
CA TYR A 80 4.60 -3.76 6.43
C TYR A 80 4.06 -4.84 5.48
N TYR A 81 4.87 -5.27 4.49
CA TYR A 81 4.39 -6.10 3.38
C TYR A 81 4.72 -7.59 3.53
N LEU A 82 5.84 -7.95 4.17
CA LEU A 82 6.46 -9.28 4.05
C LEU A 82 6.68 -9.99 5.40
N ALA A 83 6.20 -9.42 6.51
CA ALA A 83 6.44 -9.97 7.85
C ALA A 83 5.73 -11.30 8.12
N SER A 84 4.77 -11.71 7.29
CA SER A 84 4.15 -13.03 7.41
C SER A 84 5.19 -14.15 7.23
N PRO A 85 5.33 -15.08 8.19
CA PRO A 85 6.36 -16.13 8.13
C PRO A 85 6.30 -17.01 6.89
N VAL A 86 5.14 -17.10 6.25
CA VAL A 86 4.98 -17.89 5.03
C VAL A 86 5.83 -17.36 3.86
N TYR A 87 6.13 -16.05 3.82
CA TYR A 87 6.92 -15.48 2.72
C TYR A 87 8.38 -15.92 2.71
N TRP A 88 8.92 -16.39 3.82
CA TRP A 88 10.25 -17.03 3.84
C TRP A 88 10.31 -18.31 2.98
N LEU A 89 9.16 -18.96 2.76
CA LEU A 89 9.08 -20.14 1.89
C LEU A 89 9.24 -19.79 0.40
N CYS A 90 9.16 -18.52 0.01
CA CYS A 90 9.43 -18.07 -1.36
C CYS A 90 10.85 -18.45 -1.81
N TYR A 91 11.79 -18.62 -0.88
CA TYR A 91 13.14 -19.12 -1.15
C TYR A 91 13.16 -20.40 -2.01
N PHE A 92 12.18 -21.27 -1.84
CA PHE A 92 12.08 -22.54 -2.57
C PHE A 92 11.26 -22.44 -3.86
N VAL A 93 10.75 -21.24 -4.19
CA VAL A 93 9.91 -21.00 -5.37
C VAL A 93 10.74 -20.35 -6.47
N PRO A 94 10.71 -20.86 -7.72
CA PRO A 94 11.36 -20.17 -8.83
C PRO A 94 10.80 -18.75 -9.03
N LYS A 95 11.66 -17.77 -9.37
CA LYS A 95 11.31 -16.34 -9.51
C LYS A 95 10.05 -16.13 -10.37
N ALA A 96 9.95 -16.81 -11.51
CA ALA A 96 8.82 -16.69 -12.45
C ALA A 96 7.45 -17.13 -11.87
N PHE A 97 7.42 -17.77 -10.70
CA PHE A 97 6.19 -18.23 -10.02
C PHE A 97 5.89 -17.46 -8.73
N LEU A 98 6.59 -16.39 -8.42
CA LEU A 98 6.38 -15.64 -7.18
C LEU A 98 4.98 -15.01 -7.11
N MET A 99 4.44 -14.49 -8.22
CA MET A 99 3.07 -13.97 -8.26
C MET A 99 2.03 -15.07 -8.05
N ASP A 100 2.26 -16.25 -8.62
CA ASP A 100 1.37 -17.41 -8.48
C ASP A 100 1.42 -17.94 -7.04
N TYR A 101 2.62 -18.01 -6.48
CA TYR A 101 2.85 -18.34 -5.08
C TYR A 101 2.04 -17.42 -4.14
N MET A 102 2.11 -16.12 -4.33
CA MET A 102 1.33 -15.15 -3.55
C MET A 102 -0.18 -15.38 -3.72
N THR A 103 -0.63 -15.57 -4.95
CA THR A 103 -2.04 -15.87 -5.29
C THR A 103 -2.56 -17.10 -4.54
N TYR A 104 -1.83 -18.22 -4.56
CA TYR A 104 -2.27 -19.44 -3.91
C TYR A 104 -2.16 -19.39 -2.38
N PHE A 105 -1.26 -18.55 -1.83
CA PHE A 105 -1.28 -18.25 -0.40
C PHE A 105 -2.50 -17.42 0.01
N ILE A 106 -2.98 -16.51 -0.82
CA ILE A 106 -4.26 -15.82 -0.59
C ILE A 106 -5.40 -16.83 -0.50
N VAL A 107 -5.49 -17.77 -1.43
CA VAL A 107 -6.52 -18.83 -1.41
C VAL A 107 -6.44 -19.67 -0.13
N LEU A 108 -5.22 -20.05 0.27
CA LEU A 108 -5.01 -20.81 1.52
C LEU A 108 -5.41 -19.99 2.75
N LYS A 109 -5.02 -18.71 2.85
CA LYS A 109 -5.37 -17.82 3.97
C LYS A 109 -6.88 -17.63 4.07
N ILE A 110 -7.60 -17.49 2.96
CA ILE A 110 -9.07 -17.40 2.94
C ILE A 110 -9.71 -18.69 3.49
N GLY A 111 -9.21 -19.86 3.08
CA GLY A 111 -9.64 -21.11 3.67
C GLY A 111 -9.37 -21.20 5.17
N LEU A 112 -8.19 -20.75 5.59
CA LEU A 112 -7.81 -20.69 7.01
C LEU A 112 -8.66 -19.69 7.82
N CYS A 113 -9.14 -18.58 7.23
CA CYS A 113 -10.12 -17.70 7.87
C CYS A 113 -11.42 -18.46 8.20
N GLY A 114 -11.92 -19.28 7.27
CA GLY A 114 -13.07 -20.16 7.52
C GLY A 114 -12.79 -21.18 8.62
N PHE A 115 -11.62 -21.80 8.61
CA PHE A 115 -11.21 -22.75 9.66
C PHE A 115 -11.17 -22.09 11.04
N THR A 116 -10.50 -20.94 11.18
CA THR A 116 -10.34 -20.27 12.48
C THR A 116 -11.66 -19.72 13.02
N MET A 117 -12.52 -19.20 12.14
CA MET A 117 -13.87 -18.78 12.52
C MET A 117 -14.72 -19.98 12.98
N SER A 118 -14.66 -21.11 12.30
CA SER A 118 -15.37 -22.32 12.76
C SER A 118 -14.82 -22.85 14.07
N TYR A 119 -13.52 -22.79 14.29
CA TYR A 119 -12.88 -23.16 15.55
C TYR A 119 -13.32 -22.22 16.69
N TYR A 120 -13.33 -20.91 16.46
CA TYR A 120 -13.82 -19.92 17.42
C TYR A 120 -15.27 -20.19 17.79
N LEU A 121 -16.18 -20.27 16.82
CA LEU A 121 -17.60 -20.50 17.06
C LEU A 121 -17.85 -21.83 17.78
N SER A 122 -17.10 -22.90 17.42
CA SER A 122 -17.22 -24.20 18.08
C SER A 122 -16.81 -24.14 19.54
N LYS A 123 -15.77 -23.37 19.90
CA LYS A 123 -15.31 -23.19 21.28
C LYS A 123 -16.18 -22.20 22.06
N HIS A 124 -16.64 -21.12 21.41
CA HIS A 124 -17.50 -20.12 22.03
C HIS A 124 -18.84 -20.70 22.45
N PHE A 125 -19.45 -21.57 21.60
CA PHE A 125 -20.75 -22.21 21.86
C PHE A 125 -20.65 -23.64 22.39
N ASP A 126 -19.45 -24.16 22.61
CA ASP A 126 -19.18 -25.54 23.06
C ASP A 126 -19.95 -26.58 22.23
N THR A 127 -19.89 -26.47 20.90
CA THR A 127 -20.59 -27.37 19.99
C THR A 127 -19.83 -27.52 18.66
N LYS A 128 -20.02 -28.67 18.00
CA LYS A 128 -19.49 -28.94 16.65
C LYS A 128 -20.65 -29.16 15.65
N ASP A 129 -21.72 -28.39 15.80
CA ASP A 129 -22.86 -28.43 14.89
C ASP A 129 -22.45 -27.95 13.48
N ILE A 130 -22.87 -28.69 12.44
CA ILE A 130 -22.53 -28.36 11.05
C ILE A 130 -22.99 -26.96 10.62
N ARG A 131 -24.01 -26.41 11.27
CA ARG A 131 -24.50 -25.05 11.01
C ARG A 131 -23.46 -23.96 11.26
N ILE A 132 -22.42 -24.24 12.04
CA ILE A 132 -21.27 -23.34 12.24
C ILE A 132 -20.55 -23.09 10.91
N THR A 133 -20.49 -24.10 10.02
CA THR A 133 -19.86 -23.98 8.70
C THR A 133 -20.46 -22.87 7.85
N TYR A 134 -21.76 -22.59 7.97
CA TYR A 134 -22.44 -21.51 7.22
C TYR A 134 -21.78 -20.15 7.51
N PHE A 135 -21.62 -19.83 8.77
CA PHE A 135 -21.05 -18.57 9.23
C PHE A 135 -19.55 -18.50 8.99
N ALA A 136 -18.86 -19.64 9.04
CA ALA A 136 -17.45 -19.73 8.69
C ALA A 136 -17.18 -19.43 7.21
N ILE A 137 -18.05 -19.92 6.31
CA ILE A 137 -17.99 -19.62 4.87
C ILE A 137 -18.28 -18.13 4.63
N PHE A 138 -19.32 -17.56 5.23
CA PHE A 138 -19.64 -16.14 5.10
C PHE A 138 -18.55 -15.24 5.66
N TYR A 139 -17.81 -15.65 6.69
CA TYR A 139 -16.64 -14.91 7.16
C TYR A 139 -15.51 -14.96 6.13
N ALA A 140 -15.17 -16.15 5.63
CA ALA A 140 -14.09 -16.35 4.67
C ALA A 140 -14.37 -15.75 3.28
N MET A 141 -15.64 -15.63 2.87
CA MET A 141 -16.07 -15.11 1.57
C MET A 141 -16.95 -13.87 1.71
N SER A 142 -16.69 -13.06 2.73
CA SER A 142 -17.40 -11.81 3.01
C SER A 142 -17.09 -10.71 1.99
N GLY A 143 -17.89 -9.64 1.99
CA GLY A 143 -17.66 -8.44 1.19
C GLY A 143 -16.30 -7.80 1.49
N TYR A 144 -15.83 -7.84 2.75
CA TYR A 144 -14.49 -7.41 3.10
C TYR A 144 -13.40 -8.21 2.36
N VAL A 145 -13.53 -9.54 2.35
CA VAL A 145 -12.59 -10.41 1.64
C VAL A 145 -12.70 -10.22 0.13
N ALA A 146 -13.90 -10.06 -0.42
CA ALA A 146 -14.10 -9.77 -1.83
C ALA A 146 -13.45 -8.44 -2.27
N ALA A 147 -13.54 -7.41 -1.42
CA ALA A 147 -12.96 -6.10 -1.68
C ALA A 147 -11.43 -6.08 -1.57
N TYR A 148 -10.87 -6.82 -0.59
CA TYR A 148 -9.49 -6.63 -0.10
C TYR A 148 -8.64 -7.89 -0.08
N ASN A 149 -9.04 -8.98 -0.71
CA ASN A 149 -8.33 -10.28 -0.69
C ASN A 149 -6.92 -10.22 -1.30
N TRP A 150 -6.67 -9.29 -2.22
CA TRP A 150 -5.37 -9.05 -2.81
C TRP A 150 -4.39 -8.39 -1.82
N ASN A 151 -4.85 -7.75 -0.73
CA ASN A 151 -4.02 -7.31 0.40
C ASN A 151 -3.62 -8.50 1.27
N HIS A 152 -2.73 -9.31 0.75
CA HIS A 152 -2.35 -10.60 1.35
C HIS A 152 -1.92 -10.52 2.82
N MET A 153 -1.28 -9.39 3.23
CA MET A 153 -0.83 -9.19 4.62
C MET A 153 -2.00 -8.87 5.57
N TRP A 154 -3.12 -8.36 5.06
CA TRP A 154 -4.30 -8.11 5.91
C TRP A 154 -4.99 -9.42 6.29
N LEU A 155 -4.94 -10.42 5.42
CA LEU A 155 -5.57 -11.73 5.66
C LEU A 155 -5.01 -12.47 6.88
N ASP A 156 -3.76 -12.18 7.28
CA ASP A 156 -3.19 -12.76 8.50
C ASP A 156 -3.93 -12.27 9.76
N CYS A 157 -4.31 -10.98 9.81
CA CYS A 157 -5.12 -10.46 10.91
C CYS A 157 -6.55 -11.02 10.89
N LEU A 158 -7.16 -11.19 9.71
CA LEU A 158 -8.48 -11.84 9.59
C LEU A 158 -8.42 -13.27 10.09
N LEU A 159 -7.41 -14.02 9.68
CA LEU A 159 -7.16 -15.40 10.11
C LEU A 159 -6.97 -15.51 11.63
N LEU A 160 -6.24 -14.57 12.24
CA LEU A 160 -5.89 -14.62 13.66
C LEU A 160 -6.96 -14.00 14.58
N ALA A 161 -7.75 -13.04 14.11
CA ALA A 161 -8.74 -12.34 14.93
C ALA A 161 -9.71 -13.27 15.68
N PRO A 162 -10.32 -14.32 15.08
CA PRO A 162 -11.16 -15.26 15.82
C PRO A 162 -10.42 -15.96 16.99
N ILE A 163 -9.13 -16.24 16.82
CA ILE A 163 -8.31 -16.89 17.84
C ILE A 163 -7.92 -15.92 18.95
N VAL A 164 -7.62 -14.65 18.60
CA VAL A 164 -7.33 -13.60 19.59
C VAL A 164 -8.56 -13.33 20.45
N ILE A 165 -9.75 -13.23 19.85
CA ILE A 165 -11.01 -13.03 20.57
C ILE A 165 -11.32 -14.19 21.49
N LEU A 166 -11.16 -15.43 21.02
CA LEU A 166 -11.32 -16.62 21.87
C LEU A 166 -10.35 -16.61 23.06
N GLY A 167 -9.10 -16.18 22.80
CA GLY A 167 -8.10 -16.02 23.86
C GLY A 167 -8.50 -14.93 24.88
N LEU A 168 -9.11 -13.84 24.43
CA LEU A 168 -9.62 -12.78 25.31
C LEU A 168 -10.80 -13.27 26.17
N GLU A 169 -11.74 -14.02 25.59
CA GLU A 169 -12.84 -14.64 26.35
C GLU A 169 -12.32 -15.60 27.44
N GLU A 170 -11.32 -16.43 27.10
CA GLU A 170 -10.68 -17.31 28.07
C GLU A 170 -9.95 -16.53 29.19
N LEU A 171 -9.31 -15.43 28.84
CA LEU A 171 -8.67 -14.53 29.78
C LEU A 171 -9.69 -13.95 30.78
N VAL A 172 -10.83 -13.43 30.28
CA VAL A 172 -11.87 -12.82 31.12
C VAL A 172 -12.56 -13.87 31.98
N ARG A 173 -12.96 -15.03 31.40
CA ARG A 173 -13.77 -16.04 32.11
C ARG A 173 -12.96 -16.95 33.03
N SER A 174 -11.70 -17.25 32.69
CA SER A 174 -10.90 -18.25 33.40
C SER A 174 -9.47 -17.81 33.70
N HIS A 175 -9.11 -16.56 33.41
CA HIS A 175 -7.77 -16.00 33.57
C HIS A 175 -6.67 -16.79 32.85
N ARG A 176 -7.01 -17.43 31.71
CA ARG A 176 -6.08 -18.19 30.86
C ARG A 176 -5.55 -17.27 29.75
N CYS A 177 -4.35 -16.73 29.91
CA CYS A 177 -3.80 -15.68 29.03
C CYS A 177 -3.01 -16.23 27.83
N ARG A 178 -2.58 -17.52 27.85
CA ARG A 178 -1.64 -18.05 26.83
C ARG A 178 -2.08 -17.86 25.39
N ARG A 179 -3.33 -18.24 25.08
CA ARG A 179 -3.86 -18.13 23.71
C ARG A 179 -3.90 -16.68 23.28
N TYR A 180 -4.40 -15.80 24.14
CA TYR A 180 -4.47 -14.38 23.87
C TYR A 180 -3.09 -13.79 23.57
N ILE A 181 -2.09 -14.02 24.43
CA ILE A 181 -0.73 -13.51 24.24
C ILE A 181 -0.14 -13.99 22.91
N LEU A 182 -0.13 -15.30 22.66
CA LEU A 182 0.51 -15.87 21.47
C LEU A 182 -0.18 -15.45 20.16
N SER A 183 -1.52 -15.46 20.14
CA SER A 183 -2.26 -15.06 18.93
C SER A 183 -2.18 -13.56 18.67
N LEU A 184 -2.19 -12.72 19.71
CA LEU A 184 -2.01 -11.28 19.56
C LEU A 184 -0.58 -10.95 19.13
N THR A 185 0.45 -11.59 19.71
CA THR A 185 1.84 -11.46 19.25
C THR A 185 1.97 -11.81 17.76
N ALA A 186 1.40 -12.94 17.35
CA ALA A 186 1.42 -13.35 15.95
C ALA A 186 0.72 -12.34 15.03
N CYS A 187 -0.42 -11.80 15.47
CA CYS A 187 -1.15 -10.79 14.72
C CYS A 187 -0.34 -9.50 14.55
N ILE A 188 0.24 -8.97 15.63
CA ILE A 188 1.09 -7.78 15.61
C ILE A 188 2.32 -8.00 14.72
N PHE A 189 2.93 -9.18 14.80
CA PHE A 189 4.13 -9.52 14.03
C PHE A 189 3.82 -9.62 12.53
N THR A 190 2.69 -10.22 12.14
CA THR A 190 2.36 -10.42 10.72
C THR A 190 1.84 -9.17 10.03
N ASN A 191 1.12 -8.30 10.76
CA ASN A 191 0.70 -6.99 10.25
C ASN A 191 0.39 -6.04 11.42
N TYR A 192 1.30 -5.15 11.70
CA TYR A 192 1.16 -4.17 12.79
C TYR A 192 -0.03 -3.22 12.56
N TYR A 193 -0.29 -2.82 11.30
CA TYR A 193 -1.29 -1.82 10.97
C TYR A 193 -2.72 -2.29 11.30
N LEU A 194 -3.16 -3.44 10.76
CA LEU A 194 -4.47 -4.00 11.14
C LEU A 194 -4.52 -4.44 12.60
N SER A 195 -3.38 -4.73 13.21
CA SER A 195 -3.32 -5.04 14.64
C SER A 195 -3.64 -3.83 15.52
N ILE A 196 -3.37 -2.59 15.09
CA ILE A 196 -3.83 -1.37 15.78
C ILE A 196 -5.36 -1.35 15.79
N ILE A 197 -6.00 -1.57 14.64
CA ILE A 197 -7.45 -1.66 14.50
C ILE A 197 -8.02 -2.77 15.41
N LEU A 198 -7.38 -3.94 15.40
CA LEU A 198 -7.75 -5.05 16.27
C LEU A 198 -7.60 -4.67 17.75
N CYS A 199 -6.53 -3.99 18.17
CA CYS A 199 -6.34 -3.55 19.55
C CYS A 199 -7.42 -2.58 20.03
N VAL A 200 -7.84 -1.62 19.20
CA VAL A 200 -8.99 -0.75 19.50
C VAL A 200 -10.25 -1.59 19.73
N PHE A 201 -10.53 -2.54 18.85
CA PHE A 201 -11.64 -3.46 19.01
C PHE A 201 -11.56 -4.31 20.27
N LEU A 202 -10.38 -4.84 20.60
CA LEU A 202 -10.18 -5.70 21.78
C LEU A 202 -10.50 -4.95 23.09
N VAL A 203 -10.24 -3.64 23.16
CA VAL A 203 -10.65 -2.82 24.30
C VAL A 203 -12.18 -2.78 24.41
N LEU A 204 -12.89 -2.49 23.29
CA LEU A 204 -14.36 -2.42 23.27
C LEU A 204 -14.98 -3.79 23.61
N TYR A 205 -14.47 -4.85 23.00
CA TYR A 205 -14.93 -6.23 23.24
C TYR A 205 -14.65 -6.69 24.68
N PHE A 206 -13.50 -6.32 25.25
CA PHE A 206 -13.17 -6.60 26.64
C PHE A 206 -14.16 -5.93 27.61
N LEU A 207 -14.50 -4.65 27.38
CA LEU A 207 -15.49 -3.94 28.18
C LEU A 207 -16.87 -4.59 28.07
N MET A 208 -17.27 -5.03 26.88
CA MET A 208 -18.50 -5.79 26.67
C MET A 208 -18.49 -7.12 27.45
N GLU A 209 -17.41 -7.87 27.41
CA GLU A 209 -17.28 -9.13 28.15
C GLU A 209 -17.35 -8.90 29.69
N LEU A 210 -16.72 -7.85 30.21
CA LEU A 210 -16.84 -7.49 31.63
C LEU A 210 -18.26 -7.11 32.06
N PHE A 211 -19.02 -6.50 31.14
CA PHE A 211 -20.42 -6.11 31.36
C PHE A 211 -21.35 -7.33 31.34
N THR A 212 -21.15 -8.24 30.41
CA THR A 212 -22.08 -9.34 30.10
C THR A 212 -21.91 -10.57 30.99
N ASN A 213 -20.69 -10.87 31.47
CA ASN A 213 -20.39 -12.12 32.18
C ASN A 213 -20.76 -12.14 33.67
N GLY A 214 -21.34 -11.06 34.23
CA GLY A 214 -21.78 -11.05 35.63
C GLY A 214 -20.68 -11.28 36.68
N LEU A 215 -19.43 -11.01 36.37
CA LEU A 215 -18.25 -11.20 37.23
C LEU A 215 -18.32 -10.33 38.50
N LYS A 216 -17.81 -10.82 39.62
CA LYS A 216 -17.62 -10.01 40.85
C LYS A 216 -16.57 -8.94 40.60
N PHE A 217 -16.67 -7.82 41.33
CA PHE A 217 -15.75 -6.67 41.17
C PHE A 217 -14.27 -7.09 41.26
N LYS A 218 -13.90 -7.93 42.23
CA LYS A 218 -12.52 -8.44 42.38
C LYS A 218 -12.02 -9.21 41.14
N ASP A 219 -12.89 -10.02 40.52
CA ASP A 219 -12.55 -10.76 39.30
C ASP A 219 -12.44 -9.84 38.12
N LYS A 220 -13.27 -8.77 38.02
CA LYS A 220 -13.14 -7.73 37.02
C LYS A 220 -11.79 -7.03 37.10
N CYS A 221 -11.39 -6.56 38.30
CA CYS A 221 -10.07 -5.93 38.50
C CYS A 221 -8.92 -6.87 38.11
N LYS A 222 -9.03 -8.16 38.45
CA LYS A 222 -8.04 -9.16 38.05
C LYS A 222 -8.01 -9.34 36.52
N SER A 223 -9.16 -9.38 35.86
CA SER A 223 -9.24 -9.46 34.39
C SER A 223 -8.62 -8.24 33.72
N VAL A 224 -8.83 -7.01 34.25
CA VAL A 224 -8.18 -5.78 33.76
C VAL A 224 -6.66 -5.92 33.86
N LEU A 225 -6.13 -6.35 35.03
CA LEU A 225 -4.68 -6.54 35.18
C LEU A 225 -4.13 -7.56 34.17
N HIS A 226 -4.82 -8.71 34.01
CA HIS A 226 -4.39 -9.74 33.06
C HIS A 226 -4.45 -9.24 31.61
N PHE A 227 -5.49 -8.51 31.25
CA PHE A 227 -5.61 -7.92 29.90
C PHE A 227 -4.46 -6.96 29.62
N THR A 228 -4.20 -6.01 30.52
CA THR A 228 -3.13 -5.03 30.37
C THR A 228 -1.76 -5.70 30.27
N VAL A 229 -1.41 -6.56 31.23
CA VAL A 229 -0.10 -7.24 31.23
C VAL A 229 0.07 -8.15 30.01
N SER A 230 -0.97 -8.88 29.62
CA SER A 230 -0.92 -9.78 28.47
C SER A 230 -0.79 -9.02 27.14
N SER A 231 -1.46 -7.87 26.99
CA SER A 231 -1.37 -7.04 25.81
C SER A 231 0.02 -6.40 25.67
N LEU A 232 0.56 -5.85 26.78
CA LEU A 232 1.92 -5.31 26.82
C LEU A 232 2.98 -6.39 26.52
N LEU A 233 2.81 -7.59 27.07
CA LEU A 233 3.70 -8.71 26.82
C LEU A 233 3.65 -9.16 25.36
N ALA A 234 2.47 -9.20 24.73
CA ALA A 234 2.32 -9.52 23.33
C ALA A 234 3.03 -8.48 22.43
N GLY A 235 2.89 -7.19 22.73
CA GLY A 235 3.62 -6.12 22.05
C GLY A 235 5.13 -6.21 22.24
N ALA A 236 5.60 -6.49 23.47
CA ALA A 236 7.02 -6.67 23.76
C ALA A 236 7.62 -7.84 22.98
N MET A 237 6.91 -8.97 22.86
CA MET A 237 7.35 -10.13 22.08
C MET A 237 7.47 -9.82 20.57
N ALA A 238 6.71 -8.86 20.06
CA ALA A 238 6.82 -8.37 18.67
C ALA A 238 7.80 -7.19 18.52
N GLY A 239 8.55 -6.84 19.54
CA GLY A 239 9.42 -5.66 19.61
C GLY A 239 10.48 -5.60 18.51
N VAL A 240 10.99 -6.76 18.05
CA VAL A 240 11.96 -6.84 16.96
C VAL A 240 11.45 -6.19 15.66
N LEU A 241 10.14 -6.19 15.44
CA LEU A 241 9.50 -5.56 14.29
C LEU A 241 9.02 -4.14 14.64
N LEU A 242 8.39 -3.96 15.83
CA LEU A 242 7.77 -2.68 16.20
C LEU A 242 8.77 -1.56 16.45
N VAL A 243 9.95 -1.88 17.05
CA VAL A 243 10.91 -0.82 17.39
C VAL A 243 11.59 -0.23 16.15
N PRO A 244 12.13 -1.02 15.19
CA PRO A 244 12.64 -0.44 13.94
C PRO A 244 11.57 0.30 13.14
N LEU A 245 10.35 -0.23 13.11
CA LEU A 245 9.23 0.39 12.45
C LEU A 245 8.90 1.77 13.02
N PHE A 246 8.94 1.94 14.35
CA PHE A 246 8.70 3.23 15.00
C PHE A 246 9.65 4.31 14.47
N PHE A 247 10.94 3.99 14.28
CA PHE A 247 11.89 4.92 13.69
C PHE A 247 11.60 5.18 12.21
N ALA A 248 11.27 4.14 11.44
CA ALA A 248 10.95 4.28 10.03
C ALA A 248 9.70 5.15 9.78
N MET A 249 8.67 5.03 10.63
CA MET A 249 7.43 5.81 10.48
C MET A 249 7.64 7.32 10.64
N GLN A 250 8.73 7.78 11.25
CA GLN A 250 9.00 9.21 11.46
C GLN A 250 9.31 9.98 10.16
N THR A 251 9.71 9.28 9.09
CA THR A 251 9.99 9.89 7.78
C THR A 251 8.88 9.66 6.77
N THR A 252 7.85 8.88 7.10
CA THR A 252 6.73 8.59 6.21
C THR A 252 5.67 9.69 6.25
N GLY A 253 4.86 9.80 5.20
CA GLY A 253 3.72 10.74 5.12
C GLY A 253 2.58 10.50 6.12
N PHE A 254 2.72 9.50 7.00
CA PHE A 254 1.77 9.17 8.07
C PHE A 254 2.19 9.67 9.45
N HIS A 255 3.23 10.49 9.54
CA HIS A 255 3.72 11.05 10.80
C HIS A 255 2.86 12.20 11.32
N ASP A 256 2.22 12.97 10.45
CA ASP A 256 1.47 14.16 10.82
C ASP A 256 0.06 13.82 11.32
N PHE A 257 -0.16 13.93 12.63
CA PHE A 257 -1.46 13.73 13.25
C PHE A 257 -2.26 15.04 13.24
N SER A 258 -3.21 15.16 12.32
CA SER A 258 -4.13 16.30 12.28
C SER A 258 -5.56 15.86 12.56
N PHE A 259 -6.09 16.21 13.74
CA PHE A 259 -7.49 15.94 14.07
C PHE A 259 -8.43 16.73 13.17
N PRO A 260 -9.55 16.13 12.73
CA PRO A 260 -10.55 16.83 11.93
C PRO A 260 -11.09 18.05 12.67
N LYS A 261 -11.06 19.21 12.01
CA LYS A 261 -11.53 20.48 12.58
C LYS A 261 -13.07 20.56 12.70
N LYS A 262 -13.77 19.77 11.88
CA LYS A 262 -15.24 19.68 11.88
C LYS A 262 -15.66 18.22 11.95
N ILE A 263 -16.78 17.95 12.61
CA ILE A 263 -17.40 16.62 12.60
C ILE A 263 -18.28 16.54 11.36
N GLU A 264 -18.01 15.54 10.53
CA GLU A 264 -18.74 15.24 9.31
C GLU A 264 -19.36 13.86 9.42
N VAL A 265 -20.55 13.71 8.85
CA VAL A 265 -21.31 12.47 8.82
C VAL A 265 -21.49 12.09 7.36
N TYR A 266 -20.89 10.98 6.93
CA TYR A 266 -20.88 10.56 5.53
C TYR A 266 -22.19 9.88 5.10
N PHE A 267 -22.78 9.05 5.98
CA PHE A 267 -23.89 8.17 5.61
C PHE A 267 -24.95 8.11 6.69
N ASP A 268 -26.19 7.89 6.28
CA ASP A 268 -27.28 7.49 7.16
C ASP A 268 -27.23 5.98 7.51
N GLY A 269 -27.95 5.59 8.57
CA GLY A 269 -27.93 4.23 9.08
C GLY A 269 -28.54 3.20 8.13
N LEU A 270 -29.56 3.57 7.34
CA LEU A 270 -30.26 2.63 6.45
C LEU A 270 -29.38 2.32 5.21
N SER A 271 -28.72 3.32 4.66
CA SER A 271 -27.78 3.18 3.55
C SER A 271 -26.61 2.25 3.92
N MET A 272 -26.07 2.38 5.15
CA MET A 272 -25.05 1.45 5.63
C MET A 272 -25.58 0.02 5.79
N ILE A 273 -26.81 -0.16 6.25
CA ILE A 273 -27.45 -1.48 6.37
C ILE A 273 -27.64 -2.12 4.99
N ALA A 274 -27.97 -1.34 3.97
CA ALA A 274 -28.09 -1.82 2.59
C ALA A 274 -26.78 -2.44 2.05
N ARG A 275 -25.62 -2.08 2.58
CA ARG A 275 -24.31 -2.68 2.22
C ARG A 275 -24.17 -4.17 2.60
N HIS A 276 -25.17 -4.78 3.25
CA HIS A 276 -25.23 -6.23 3.47
C HIS A 276 -25.89 -7.01 2.31
N VAL A 277 -26.38 -6.32 1.30
CA VAL A 277 -26.98 -6.95 0.12
C VAL A 277 -25.90 -7.66 -0.71
N PRO A 278 -26.14 -8.90 -1.20
CA PRO A 278 -25.17 -9.60 -2.05
C PRO A 278 -25.01 -8.92 -3.40
N MET A 279 -23.87 -9.14 -4.05
CA MET A 279 -23.52 -8.62 -5.38
C MET A 279 -23.48 -7.08 -5.48
N LEU A 280 -23.55 -6.36 -4.37
CA LEU A 280 -23.28 -4.93 -4.36
C LEU A 280 -21.77 -4.70 -4.55
N GLN A 281 -21.42 -3.85 -5.53
CA GLN A 281 -20.02 -3.58 -5.82
C GLN A 281 -19.28 -3.03 -4.60
N PRO A 282 -18.08 -3.54 -4.30
CA PRO A 282 -17.31 -3.09 -3.16
C PRO A 282 -16.71 -1.71 -3.42
N GLU A 283 -16.68 -0.90 -2.38
CA GLU A 283 -15.95 0.35 -2.38
C GLU A 283 -14.45 0.10 -2.14
N ARG A 284 -13.62 0.59 -3.04
CA ARG A 284 -12.16 0.55 -2.96
C ARG A 284 -11.53 1.94 -3.08
N GLY A 285 -12.28 2.92 -3.51
CA GLY A 285 -11.88 4.32 -3.70
C GLY A 285 -11.97 5.17 -2.44
N LEU A 286 -12.44 6.40 -2.62
CA LEU A 286 -12.46 7.45 -1.58
C LEU A 286 -13.81 7.63 -0.89
N ASP A 287 -14.88 6.98 -1.35
CA ASP A 287 -16.26 7.23 -0.92
C ASP A 287 -16.63 6.69 0.45
N HIS A 288 -15.71 6.20 1.22
CA HIS A 288 -15.85 5.74 2.61
C HIS A 288 -16.84 4.60 2.86
N TRP A 289 -17.55 4.04 1.85
CA TRP A 289 -18.53 2.98 2.05
C TRP A 289 -17.96 1.71 2.67
N PRO A 290 -18.60 1.12 3.69
CA PRO A 290 -18.10 -0.11 4.29
C PRO A 290 -18.43 -1.35 3.46
N ASN A 291 -17.48 -2.28 3.32
CA ASN A 291 -17.64 -3.58 2.67
C ASN A 291 -18.03 -4.64 3.71
N ILE A 292 -19.32 -4.69 4.08
CA ILE A 292 -19.83 -5.46 5.22
C ILE A 292 -20.77 -6.62 4.86
N TYR A 293 -20.92 -6.95 3.58
CA TYR A 293 -21.68 -8.14 3.20
C TYR A 293 -21.14 -9.41 3.88
N CYS A 294 -22.02 -10.22 4.46
CA CYS A 294 -21.67 -11.49 5.13
C CYS A 294 -22.85 -12.50 5.10
N GLY A 295 -23.54 -12.54 3.96
CA GLY A 295 -24.73 -13.35 3.73
C GLY A 295 -26.04 -12.60 4.00
N VAL A 296 -26.96 -12.62 3.04
CA VAL A 296 -28.25 -11.92 3.14
C VAL A 296 -29.11 -12.41 4.32
N CYS A 297 -28.81 -13.64 4.82
CA CYS A 297 -29.50 -14.18 5.99
C CYS A 297 -29.34 -13.31 7.27
N VAL A 298 -28.38 -12.37 7.32
CA VAL A 298 -28.24 -11.42 8.45
C VAL A 298 -29.48 -10.56 8.63
N PHE A 299 -30.18 -10.22 7.55
CA PHE A 299 -31.47 -9.49 7.63
C PHE A 299 -32.53 -10.24 8.43
N LEU A 300 -32.51 -11.56 8.43
CA LEU A 300 -33.42 -12.38 9.25
C LEU A 300 -32.84 -12.66 10.65
N LEU A 301 -31.56 -13.05 10.71
CA LEU A 301 -30.97 -13.63 11.90
C LEU A 301 -30.61 -12.60 12.98
N VAL A 302 -30.22 -11.37 12.59
CA VAL A 302 -29.95 -10.29 13.57
C VAL A 302 -31.25 -9.85 14.28
N PRO A 303 -32.37 -9.53 13.58
CA PRO A 303 -33.64 -9.30 14.26
C PRO A 303 -34.10 -10.50 15.10
N MET A 304 -33.96 -11.73 14.59
CA MET A 304 -34.29 -12.93 15.38
C MET A 304 -33.45 -13.05 16.65
N TYR A 305 -32.18 -12.67 16.62
CA TYR A 305 -31.34 -12.59 17.81
C TYR A 305 -31.88 -11.56 18.83
N ILE A 306 -32.26 -10.39 18.35
CA ILE A 306 -32.81 -9.30 19.19
C ILE A 306 -34.11 -9.73 19.86
N TRP A 307 -35.03 -10.35 19.10
CA TRP A 307 -36.31 -10.86 19.61
C TRP A 307 -36.18 -12.16 20.41
N HIS A 308 -35.03 -12.85 20.43
CA HIS A 308 -34.85 -14.18 21.01
C HIS A 308 -35.12 -14.19 22.52
N LYS A 309 -36.05 -15.07 22.98
CA LYS A 309 -36.51 -15.12 24.37
C LYS A 309 -35.44 -15.57 25.38
N LYS A 310 -34.53 -16.46 24.99
CA LYS A 310 -33.55 -17.10 25.88
C LYS A 310 -32.17 -16.46 25.86
N ILE A 311 -31.91 -15.48 25.01
CA ILE A 311 -30.65 -14.74 25.00
C ILE A 311 -30.75 -13.63 26.04
N SER A 312 -29.76 -13.53 26.92
CA SER A 312 -29.72 -12.55 28.00
C SER A 312 -29.82 -11.11 27.46
N PRO A 313 -30.66 -10.23 28.06
CA PRO A 313 -30.77 -8.84 27.67
C PRO A 313 -29.44 -8.10 27.74
N LYS A 314 -28.60 -8.36 28.74
CA LYS A 314 -27.27 -7.75 28.84
C LYS A 314 -26.39 -8.09 27.65
N LYS A 315 -26.44 -9.36 27.19
CA LYS A 315 -25.67 -9.78 26.03
C LYS A 315 -26.18 -9.10 24.75
N LYS A 316 -27.48 -9.01 24.53
CA LYS A 316 -28.10 -8.28 23.42
C LYS A 316 -27.67 -6.83 23.40
N ILE A 317 -27.80 -6.12 24.55
CA ILE A 317 -27.39 -4.72 24.67
C ILE A 317 -25.89 -4.57 24.34
N GLY A 318 -25.02 -5.43 24.90
CA GLY A 318 -23.59 -5.37 24.62
C GLY A 318 -23.25 -5.49 23.13
N TYR A 319 -23.86 -6.46 22.44
CA TYR A 319 -23.65 -6.63 20.98
C TYR A 319 -24.26 -5.48 20.16
N ILE A 320 -25.45 -4.97 20.52
CA ILE A 320 -26.06 -3.83 19.84
C ILE A 320 -25.19 -2.58 19.98
N ILE A 321 -24.68 -2.28 21.17
CA ILE A 321 -23.76 -1.17 21.39
C ILE A 321 -22.53 -1.32 20.51
N LEU A 322 -21.94 -2.52 20.47
CA LEU A 322 -20.74 -2.79 19.68
C LEU A 322 -20.99 -2.57 18.17
N LEU A 323 -22.10 -3.12 17.63
CA LEU A 323 -22.49 -2.87 16.24
C LEU A 323 -22.76 -1.39 15.95
N THR A 324 -23.40 -0.68 16.89
CA THR A 324 -23.65 0.77 16.76
C THR A 324 -22.33 1.56 16.70
N VAL A 325 -21.36 1.22 17.55
CA VAL A 325 -20.02 1.84 17.50
C VAL A 325 -19.35 1.63 16.14
N PHE A 326 -19.46 0.45 15.54
CA PHE A 326 -18.96 0.21 14.19
C PHE A 326 -19.67 1.07 13.13
N LEU A 327 -21.01 1.09 13.13
CA LEU A 327 -21.78 1.89 12.17
C LEU A 327 -21.45 3.39 12.30
N LEU A 328 -21.33 3.90 13.52
CA LEU A 328 -20.88 5.27 13.76
C LEU A 328 -19.45 5.50 13.28
N SER A 329 -18.57 4.50 13.43
CA SER A 329 -17.17 4.61 12.99
C SER A 329 -17.00 4.62 11.46
N TYR A 330 -17.97 4.10 10.72
CA TYR A 330 -17.99 4.21 9.26
C TYR A 330 -18.48 5.57 8.78
N SER A 331 -19.47 6.15 9.53
CA SER A 331 -20.14 7.36 9.10
C SER A 331 -19.54 8.65 9.66
N VAL A 332 -18.91 8.63 10.84
CA VAL A 332 -18.38 9.82 11.50
C VAL A 332 -16.87 9.91 11.28
N ASN A 333 -16.41 10.98 10.62
CA ASN A 333 -15.01 11.21 10.27
C ASN A 333 -14.03 11.08 11.44
N LEU A 334 -14.37 11.63 12.62
CA LEU A 334 -13.52 11.56 13.82
C LEU A 334 -13.33 10.10 14.29
N LEU A 335 -14.39 9.29 14.27
CA LEU A 335 -14.29 7.89 14.67
C LEU A 335 -13.55 7.08 13.61
N ASN A 336 -13.77 7.35 12.34
CA ASN A 336 -12.99 6.77 11.24
C ASN A 336 -11.49 7.03 11.41
N TYR A 337 -11.11 8.28 11.69
CA TYR A 337 -9.74 8.70 11.98
C TYR A 337 -9.10 7.92 13.15
N ILE A 338 -9.82 7.78 14.28
CA ILE A 338 -9.33 7.02 15.44
C ILE A 338 -9.12 5.54 15.10
N TRP A 339 -10.05 4.90 14.40
CA TRP A 339 -9.94 3.50 14.02
C TRP A 339 -8.74 3.21 13.10
N HIS A 340 -8.34 4.16 12.26
CA HIS A 340 -7.22 4.03 11.33
C HIS A 340 -5.88 4.51 11.92
N GLY A 341 -5.76 4.55 13.27
CA GLY A 341 -4.51 4.90 13.95
C GLY A 341 -4.15 6.38 13.82
N PHE A 342 -5.17 7.25 13.89
CA PHE A 342 -5.05 8.70 13.77
C PHE A 342 -4.58 9.18 12.40
N ASN A 343 -5.03 8.50 11.33
CA ASN A 343 -4.85 8.89 9.95
C ASN A 343 -6.13 8.64 9.15
N TYR A 344 -6.32 9.35 8.03
CA TYR A 344 -7.35 8.99 7.07
C TYR A 344 -6.80 8.00 6.05
N PRO A 345 -7.54 6.94 5.70
CA PRO A 345 -7.17 6.10 4.58
C PRO A 345 -7.31 6.88 3.27
N ASN A 346 -6.28 6.85 2.43
CA ASN A 346 -6.32 7.48 1.10
C ASN A 346 -7.23 6.72 0.11
N SER A 347 -7.55 5.47 0.42
CA SER A 347 -8.45 4.57 -0.31
C SER A 347 -8.71 3.36 0.57
N LEU A 348 -9.46 2.36 0.09
CA LEU A 348 -9.77 1.13 0.81
C LEU A 348 -10.42 1.41 2.18
N PRO A 349 -11.63 1.97 2.19
CA PRO A 349 -12.27 2.47 3.41
C PRO A 349 -12.70 1.38 4.37
N ALA A 350 -13.05 1.79 5.59
CA ALA A 350 -13.69 0.93 6.61
C ALA A 350 -12.92 -0.37 6.89
N ARG A 351 -11.60 -0.29 7.06
CA ARG A 351 -10.69 -1.42 7.25
C ARG A 351 -10.99 -2.27 8.50
N GLN A 352 -11.77 -1.75 9.46
CA GLN A 352 -12.27 -2.45 10.64
C GLN A 352 -13.46 -3.38 10.35
N SER A 353 -14.00 -3.41 9.14
CA SER A 353 -15.25 -4.15 8.82
C SER A 353 -15.18 -5.65 9.03
N PHE A 354 -14.00 -6.28 8.92
CA PHE A 354 -13.86 -7.72 9.21
C PHE A 354 -14.21 -8.07 10.66
N LEU A 355 -13.99 -7.15 11.60
CA LEU A 355 -14.36 -7.32 13.02
C LEU A 355 -15.86 -7.18 13.22
N TYR A 356 -16.49 -6.21 12.53
CA TYR A 356 -17.95 -6.10 12.47
C TYR A 356 -18.59 -7.39 11.96
N ILE A 357 -18.07 -7.92 10.83
CA ILE A 357 -18.53 -9.18 10.23
C ILE A 357 -18.39 -10.34 11.20
N LEU A 358 -17.27 -10.45 11.92
CA LEU A 358 -17.08 -11.48 12.93
C LEU A 358 -18.15 -11.39 14.04
N VAL A 359 -18.42 -10.19 14.54
CA VAL A 359 -19.41 -9.93 15.60
C VAL A 359 -20.82 -10.30 15.15
N ILE A 360 -21.25 -9.81 13.98
CA ILE A 360 -22.61 -10.04 13.49
C ILE A 360 -22.85 -11.53 13.16
N LEU A 361 -21.84 -12.22 12.59
CA LEU A 361 -21.94 -13.67 12.32
C LEU A 361 -21.95 -14.49 13.61
N THR A 362 -21.30 -14.04 14.69
CA THR A 362 -21.39 -14.68 16.01
C THR A 362 -22.81 -14.58 16.57
N MET A 363 -23.45 -13.42 16.45
CA MET A 363 -24.88 -13.24 16.83
C MET A 363 -25.78 -14.13 16.00
N CYS A 364 -25.60 -14.16 14.69
CA CYS A 364 -26.40 -14.99 13.78
C CYS A 364 -26.25 -16.48 14.10
N CYS A 365 -25.03 -16.93 14.39
CA CYS A 365 -24.75 -18.29 14.77
C CYS A 365 -25.50 -18.67 16.08
N GLU A 366 -25.46 -17.80 17.08
CA GLU A 366 -26.20 -18.03 18.35
C GLU A 366 -27.71 -18.13 18.12
N ALA A 367 -28.28 -17.25 17.30
CA ALA A 367 -29.70 -17.28 16.95
C ALA A 367 -30.10 -18.61 16.30
N VAL A 368 -29.30 -19.12 15.35
CA VAL A 368 -29.52 -20.40 14.65
C VAL A 368 -29.34 -21.60 15.59
N LEU A 369 -28.31 -21.61 16.42
CA LEU A 369 -28.05 -22.72 17.36
C LEU A 369 -29.15 -22.84 18.40
N LYS A 370 -29.68 -21.74 18.90
CA LYS A 370 -30.74 -21.65 19.92
C LYS A 370 -32.16 -21.56 19.34
N GLN A 371 -32.35 -21.63 18.03
CA GLN A 371 -33.65 -21.44 17.36
C GLN A 371 -34.79 -22.26 17.97
N LYS A 372 -34.52 -23.48 18.42
CA LYS A 372 -35.53 -24.33 19.08
C LYS A 372 -36.03 -23.85 20.43
N GLU A 373 -35.21 -23.03 21.10
CA GLU A 373 -35.55 -22.43 22.40
C GLU A 373 -36.34 -21.12 22.25
N ASN A 374 -36.49 -20.64 21.01
CA ASN A 374 -37.23 -19.41 20.72
C ASN A 374 -38.73 -19.68 20.60
N GLY A 375 -39.56 -18.72 20.97
CA GLY A 375 -41.00 -18.79 20.79
C GLY A 375 -41.42 -18.54 19.33
N ARG A 376 -42.53 -19.12 18.90
CA ARG A 376 -43.06 -18.92 17.54
C ARG A 376 -43.32 -17.45 17.22
N TRP A 377 -43.87 -16.71 18.19
CA TRP A 377 -44.12 -15.27 18.05
C TRP A 377 -42.81 -14.47 17.87
N GLN A 378 -41.81 -14.73 18.69
CA GLN A 378 -40.51 -14.06 18.59
C GLN A 378 -39.81 -14.35 17.26
N THR A 379 -39.90 -15.61 16.78
CA THR A 379 -39.37 -15.97 15.46
C THR A 379 -40.10 -15.22 14.34
N ALA A 380 -41.45 -15.18 14.39
CA ALA A 380 -42.27 -14.46 13.41
C ALA A 380 -41.97 -12.95 13.45
N ALA A 381 -41.89 -12.33 14.64
CA ALA A 381 -41.56 -10.94 14.79
C ALA A 381 -40.17 -10.61 14.24
N GLY A 382 -39.14 -11.42 14.54
CA GLY A 382 -37.80 -11.25 14.01
C GLY A 382 -37.75 -11.38 12.48
N THR A 383 -38.43 -12.40 11.92
CA THR A 383 -38.55 -12.56 10.46
C THR A 383 -39.22 -11.34 9.81
N LEU A 384 -40.38 -10.91 10.35
CA LEU A 384 -41.09 -9.75 9.80
C LEU A 384 -40.24 -8.46 9.86
N THR A 385 -39.54 -8.23 10.98
CA THR A 385 -38.62 -7.08 11.13
C THR A 385 -37.54 -7.12 10.05
N GLY A 386 -36.96 -8.29 9.78
CA GLY A 386 -35.90 -8.44 8.76
C GLY A 386 -36.44 -8.19 7.33
N LEU A 387 -37.62 -8.72 7.00
CA LEU A 387 -38.25 -8.48 5.69
C LEU A 387 -38.58 -7.01 5.47
N VAL A 388 -39.13 -6.33 6.49
CA VAL A 388 -39.39 -4.89 6.45
C VAL A 388 -38.10 -4.09 6.29
N LEU A 389 -37.03 -4.47 6.97
CA LEU A 389 -35.74 -3.81 6.86
C LEU A 389 -35.15 -3.92 5.46
N LEU A 390 -35.18 -5.14 4.86
CA LEU A 390 -34.71 -5.32 3.49
C LEU A 390 -35.58 -4.56 2.48
N ALA A 391 -36.90 -4.56 2.66
CA ALA A 391 -37.82 -3.78 1.83
C ALA A 391 -37.55 -2.27 1.96
N ALA A 392 -37.29 -1.77 3.18
CA ALA A 392 -36.93 -0.36 3.41
C ALA A 392 -35.62 0.00 2.70
N CYS A 393 -34.60 -0.88 2.71
CA CYS A 393 -33.38 -0.67 1.93
C CYS A 393 -33.68 -0.51 0.43
N GLY A 394 -34.53 -1.35 -0.15
CA GLY A 394 -34.85 -1.27 -1.57
C GLY A 394 -35.73 -0.09 -1.97
N ILE A 395 -36.49 0.48 -1.02
CA ILE A 395 -37.43 1.60 -1.31
C ILE A 395 -36.80 2.96 -1.05
N PHE A 396 -36.01 3.09 0.03
CA PHE A 396 -35.56 4.38 0.54
C PHE A 396 -34.07 4.64 0.33
N VAL A 397 -33.26 3.64 -0.06
CA VAL A 397 -31.83 3.80 -0.29
C VAL A 397 -31.56 3.98 -1.78
N THR A 398 -30.94 5.10 -2.11
CA THR A 398 -30.46 5.42 -3.46
C THR A 398 -28.94 5.58 -3.39
N THR A 399 -28.21 4.48 -3.54
CA THR A 399 -26.75 4.48 -3.62
C THR A 399 -26.30 3.83 -4.91
N ASP A 400 -25.16 4.25 -5.43
CA ASP A 400 -24.59 3.68 -6.64
C ASP A 400 -24.37 2.16 -6.47
N GLY A 401 -24.69 1.42 -7.51
CA GLY A 401 -24.58 -0.05 -7.54
C GLY A 401 -25.75 -0.79 -6.88
N LEU A 402 -26.68 -0.15 -6.14
CA LEU A 402 -27.88 -0.79 -5.59
C LEU A 402 -28.98 -0.87 -6.65
N THR A 403 -28.75 -1.65 -7.69
CA THR A 403 -29.69 -1.82 -8.82
C THR A 403 -30.86 -2.76 -8.47
N VAL A 404 -31.87 -2.81 -9.35
CA VAL A 404 -33.01 -3.73 -9.22
C VAL A 404 -32.55 -5.18 -9.21
N GLU A 405 -31.53 -5.53 -10.03
CA GLU A 405 -30.98 -6.88 -10.12
C GLU A 405 -30.28 -7.28 -8.83
N VAL A 406 -29.49 -6.37 -8.23
CA VAL A 406 -28.83 -6.57 -6.94
C VAL A 406 -29.88 -6.79 -5.84
N MET A 407 -30.92 -5.99 -5.78
CA MET A 407 -32.02 -6.18 -4.83
C MET A 407 -32.82 -7.46 -5.09
N ALA A 408 -33.05 -7.82 -6.36
CA ALA A 408 -33.71 -9.09 -6.70
C ALA A 408 -32.88 -10.30 -6.23
N SER A 409 -31.56 -10.25 -6.37
CA SER A 409 -30.67 -11.29 -5.86
C SER A 409 -30.83 -11.50 -4.35
N ALA A 410 -30.89 -10.40 -3.59
CA ALA A 410 -31.10 -10.44 -2.15
C ALA A 410 -32.45 -11.11 -1.78
N TRP A 411 -33.52 -10.76 -2.48
CA TRP A 411 -34.83 -11.37 -2.27
C TRP A 411 -34.87 -12.85 -2.66
N ILE A 412 -34.20 -13.25 -3.75
CA ILE A 412 -34.12 -14.66 -4.19
C ILE A 412 -33.44 -15.52 -3.13
N PHE A 413 -32.26 -15.10 -2.65
CA PHE A 413 -31.53 -15.85 -1.62
C PHE A 413 -32.30 -15.86 -0.30
N LEU A 414 -32.89 -14.73 0.12
CA LEU A 414 -33.69 -14.65 1.35
C LEU A 414 -34.92 -15.57 1.29
N ALA A 415 -35.62 -15.58 0.16
CA ALA A 415 -36.74 -16.48 -0.07
C ALA A 415 -36.29 -17.95 -0.04
N GLY A 416 -35.14 -18.28 -0.60
CA GLY A 416 -34.50 -19.58 -0.50
C GLY A 416 -34.27 -20.04 0.94
N TYR A 417 -33.68 -19.18 1.78
CA TYR A 417 -33.50 -19.47 3.21
C TYR A 417 -34.79 -19.65 3.96
N LEU A 418 -35.79 -18.83 3.69
CA LEU A 418 -37.14 -18.95 4.29
C LEU A 418 -37.80 -20.26 3.86
N LEU A 419 -37.84 -20.57 2.59
CA LEU A 419 -38.41 -21.78 2.05
C LEU A 419 -37.78 -23.04 2.67
N LEU A 420 -36.44 -23.12 2.65
CA LEU A 420 -35.71 -24.25 3.26
C LEU A 420 -35.98 -24.35 4.77
N SER A 421 -36.08 -23.22 5.47
CA SER A 421 -36.40 -23.17 6.91
C SER A 421 -37.83 -23.66 7.19
N ILE A 422 -38.81 -23.34 6.35
CA ILE A 422 -40.22 -23.81 6.44
C ILE A 422 -40.29 -25.30 6.12
N VAL A 423 -39.68 -25.73 5.03
CA VAL A 423 -39.63 -27.17 4.66
C VAL A 423 -38.97 -28.00 5.77
N PHE A 424 -37.88 -27.47 6.34
CA PHE A 424 -37.23 -28.09 7.50
C PHE A 424 -38.16 -28.21 8.71
N ALA A 425 -38.91 -27.13 9.03
CA ALA A 425 -39.86 -27.15 10.15
C ALA A 425 -40.97 -28.16 9.97
N ILE A 426 -41.50 -28.32 8.74
CA ILE A 426 -42.56 -29.31 8.40
C ILE A 426 -42.04 -30.73 8.53
N PHE A 427 -40.89 -31.03 7.98
CA PHE A 427 -40.36 -32.38 7.92
C PHE A 427 -39.38 -32.76 9.03
N TYR A 428 -39.24 -31.91 10.03
CA TYR A 428 -38.24 -32.01 11.10
C TYR A 428 -38.29 -33.37 11.82
N GLN A 429 -39.44 -33.98 12.01
CA GLN A 429 -39.62 -35.25 12.76
C GLN A 429 -39.25 -36.48 11.93
N LYS A 430 -39.12 -36.39 10.59
CA LYS A 430 -38.76 -37.52 9.72
C LYS A 430 -37.28 -37.82 9.85
N LYS A 431 -36.93 -39.08 10.11
CA LYS A 431 -35.56 -39.59 10.21
C LYS A 431 -34.74 -39.22 8.95
N GLY A 432 -33.60 -38.59 9.10
CA GLY A 432 -32.72 -38.19 7.99
C GLY A 432 -32.95 -36.80 7.42
N TRP A 433 -34.15 -36.22 7.50
CA TRP A 433 -34.48 -34.91 6.91
C TRP A 433 -33.68 -33.74 7.52
N LYS A 434 -33.35 -33.84 8.80
CA LYS A 434 -32.45 -32.85 9.44
C LYS A 434 -31.11 -32.76 8.71
N LYS A 435 -30.55 -33.90 8.31
CA LYS A 435 -29.28 -33.96 7.58
C LYS A 435 -29.43 -33.35 6.18
N ILE A 436 -30.48 -33.71 5.46
CA ILE A 436 -30.77 -33.21 4.10
C ILE A 436 -30.92 -31.68 4.14
N ALA A 437 -31.75 -31.17 5.07
CA ALA A 437 -31.96 -29.72 5.22
C ALA A 437 -30.66 -28.93 5.50
N ASN A 438 -29.81 -29.45 6.41
CA ASN A 438 -28.54 -28.79 6.69
C ASN A 438 -27.62 -28.76 5.46
N TRP A 439 -27.58 -29.83 4.65
CA TRP A 439 -26.80 -29.83 3.42
C TRP A 439 -27.41 -28.94 2.33
N ALA A 440 -28.73 -28.85 2.23
CA ALA A 440 -29.42 -27.96 1.30
C ALA A 440 -29.15 -26.47 1.65
N ILE A 441 -29.21 -26.14 2.94
CA ILE A 441 -28.83 -24.78 3.40
C ILE A 441 -27.34 -24.51 3.15
N LEU A 442 -26.46 -25.48 3.41
CA LEU A 442 -25.04 -25.34 3.11
C LEU A 442 -24.77 -25.09 1.62
N LEU A 443 -25.47 -25.80 0.75
CA LEU A 443 -25.40 -25.58 -0.69
C LEU A 443 -25.84 -24.19 -1.07
N LEU A 444 -26.97 -23.71 -0.51
CA LEU A 444 -27.45 -22.34 -0.75
C LEU A 444 -26.45 -21.28 -0.27
N VAL A 445 -25.82 -21.48 0.91
CA VAL A 445 -24.74 -20.63 1.44
C VAL A 445 -23.55 -20.61 0.50
N CYS A 446 -23.11 -21.76 0.00
CA CYS A 446 -22.01 -21.86 -0.97
C CYS A 446 -22.35 -21.15 -2.29
N THR A 447 -23.59 -21.32 -2.77
CA THR A 447 -24.05 -20.65 -4.01
C THR A 447 -24.09 -19.14 -3.85
N GLU A 448 -24.64 -18.63 -2.75
CA GLU A 448 -24.65 -17.19 -2.46
C GLU A 448 -23.23 -16.63 -2.36
N ALA A 449 -22.38 -17.29 -1.58
CA ALA A 449 -21.00 -16.84 -1.33
C ALA A 449 -20.16 -16.83 -2.61
N VAL A 450 -20.25 -17.88 -3.46
CA VAL A 450 -19.48 -17.96 -4.71
C VAL A 450 -19.97 -16.95 -5.74
N LEU A 451 -21.28 -16.75 -5.88
CA LEU A 451 -21.82 -15.77 -6.81
C LEU A 451 -21.47 -14.34 -6.38
N ASN A 452 -21.60 -14.03 -5.09
CA ASN A 452 -21.15 -12.74 -4.58
C ASN A 452 -19.65 -12.52 -4.86
N MET A 453 -18.79 -13.47 -4.50
CA MET A 453 -17.34 -13.36 -4.70
C MET A 453 -16.99 -13.28 -6.19
N ALA A 454 -17.62 -14.05 -7.04
CA ALA A 454 -17.39 -14.01 -8.49
C ALA A 454 -17.79 -12.67 -9.11
N TYR A 455 -18.83 -12.02 -8.59
CA TYR A 455 -19.31 -10.73 -9.10
C TYR A 455 -18.56 -9.53 -8.53
N THR A 456 -18.12 -9.58 -7.26
CA THR A 456 -17.57 -8.44 -6.52
C THR A 456 -16.07 -8.49 -6.28
N SER A 457 -15.40 -9.61 -6.56
CA SER A 457 -13.95 -9.73 -6.42
C SER A 457 -13.22 -9.05 -7.57
N VAL A 458 -11.90 -9.03 -7.47
CA VAL A 458 -11.01 -8.38 -8.42
C VAL A 458 -11.06 -9.02 -9.81
N GLU A 459 -10.84 -8.21 -10.82
CA GLU A 459 -10.69 -8.67 -12.20
C GLU A 459 -9.28 -9.23 -12.43
N PRO A 460 -9.13 -10.27 -13.26
CA PRO A 460 -7.82 -10.81 -13.57
C PRO A 460 -7.07 -9.91 -14.55
N VAL A 461 -5.73 -9.91 -14.46
CA VAL A 461 -4.83 -9.26 -15.41
C VAL A 461 -3.99 -10.29 -16.17
N GLY A 462 -3.46 -9.90 -17.33
CA GLY A 462 -2.65 -10.78 -18.16
C GLY A 462 -1.33 -11.17 -17.48
N ARG A 463 -1.17 -12.46 -17.15
CA ARG A 463 0.04 -12.99 -16.51
C ARG A 463 1.24 -12.93 -17.44
N ASN A 464 1.04 -13.29 -18.70
CA ASN A 464 2.12 -13.36 -19.69
C ASN A 464 2.69 -11.98 -20.01
N TYR A 465 1.88 -10.94 -20.05
CA TYR A 465 2.33 -9.56 -20.19
C TYR A 465 3.25 -9.15 -19.04
N TYR A 466 2.85 -9.40 -17.79
CA TYR A 466 3.65 -9.04 -16.62
C TYR A 466 5.02 -9.75 -16.61
N LEU A 467 5.03 -11.05 -16.85
CA LEU A 467 6.27 -11.84 -16.91
C LEU A 467 7.11 -11.54 -18.17
N GLY A 468 6.47 -11.18 -19.28
CA GLY A 468 7.15 -10.74 -20.50
C GLY A 468 7.95 -9.49 -20.23
N ARG A 469 7.29 -8.48 -19.68
CA ARG A 469 7.92 -7.19 -19.35
C ARG A 469 9.03 -7.33 -18.29
N GLN A 470 8.81 -8.16 -17.26
CA GLN A 470 9.85 -8.45 -16.27
C GLN A 470 11.11 -9.06 -16.93
N ARG A 471 10.95 -10.05 -17.80
CA ARG A 471 12.08 -10.68 -18.52
C ARG A 471 12.76 -9.70 -19.47
N GLU A 472 12.01 -8.81 -20.09
CA GLU A 472 12.56 -7.77 -20.95
C GLU A 472 13.46 -6.81 -20.16
N TYR A 473 13.02 -6.32 -19.00
CA TYR A 473 13.87 -5.52 -18.10
C TYR A 473 15.12 -6.28 -17.66
N GLU A 474 15.00 -7.57 -17.32
CA GLU A 474 16.16 -8.40 -16.98
C GLU A 474 17.15 -8.54 -18.17
N SER A 475 16.66 -8.63 -19.39
CA SER A 475 17.50 -8.66 -20.60
C SER A 475 18.18 -7.32 -20.87
N ILE A 476 17.51 -6.20 -20.59
CA ILE A 476 18.09 -4.86 -20.69
C ILE A 476 19.20 -4.67 -19.65
N VAL A 477 19.00 -5.11 -18.41
CA VAL A 477 20.04 -5.09 -17.37
C VAL A 477 21.28 -5.87 -17.83
N ALA A 478 21.10 -7.07 -18.37
CA ALA A 478 22.21 -7.85 -18.91
C ALA A 478 22.90 -7.16 -20.10
N MET A 479 22.14 -6.53 -21.01
CA MET A 479 22.70 -5.74 -22.12
C MET A 479 23.54 -4.56 -21.62
N ILE A 480 23.08 -3.85 -20.59
CA ILE A 480 23.82 -2.73 -19.98
C ILE A 480 25.12 -3.22 -19.36
N GLU A 481 25.10 -4.34 -18.63
CA GLU A 481 26.30 -4.94 -18.01
C GLU A 481 27.34 -5.38 -19.07
N GLU A 482 26.87 -5.82 -20.25
CA GLU A 482 27.76 -6.20 -21.36
C GLU A 482 28.31 -4.95 -22.08
N THR A 483 27.50 -3.92 -22.27
CA THR A 483 27.85 -2.74 -23.09
C THR A 483 28.68 -1.71 -22.31
N ASP A 484 28.43 -1.55 -21.00
CA ASP A 484 29.12 -0.58 -20.12
C ASP A 484 29.64 -1.30 -18.85
N PRO A 485 30.60 -2.26 -18.99
CA PRO A 485 31.09 -3.06 -17.88
C PRO A 485 31.85 -2.20 -16.86
N GLY A 486 31.64 -2.48 -15.58
CA GLY A 486 32.38 -1.82 -14.48
C GLY A 486 31.64 -0.64 -13.84
N GLN A 487 30.43 -0.37 -14.23
CA GLN A 487 29.56 0.58 -13.52
C GLN A 487 29.12 0.00 -12.17
N SER A 488 29.76 0.43 -11.08
CA SER A 488 29.43 -0.05 -9.72
C SER A 488 28.07 0.48 -9.20
N PHE A 489 27.59 1.59 -9.76
CA PHE A 489 26.29 2.16 -9.44
C PHE A 489 25.69 2.90 -10.65
N TYR A 490 24.46 2.56 -11.00
CA TYR A 490 23.66 3.33 -11.95
C TYR A 490 22.17 3.27 -11.59
N ARG A 491 21.42 4.24 -12.07
CA ARG A 491 19.95 4.22 -12.05
C ARG A 491 19.41 4.14 -13.47
N MET A 492 18.36 3.35 -13.61
CA MET A 492 17.60 3.20 -14.83
C MET A 492 16.12 3.49 -14.52
N ASP A 493 15.44 4.13 -15.45
CA ASP A 493 13.99 4.32 -15.37
C ASP A 493 13.36 4.30 -16.75
N ASN A 494 12.06 4.33 -16.86
CA ASN A 494 11.37 4.36 -18.14
C ASN A 494 10.21 5.36 -18.15
N LEU A 495 9.83 5.80 -19.36
CA LEU A 495 8.72 6.73 -19.59
C LEU A 495 7.37 6.04 -19.38
N ASP A 496 7.26 4.76 -19.78
CA ASP A 496 6.05 3.93 -19.62
C ASP A 496 6.27 2.80 -18.60
N GLN A 497 6.23 3.14 -17.31
CA GLN A 497 6.45 2.19 -16.22
C GLN A 497 5.32 1.17 -16.12
N MET A 498 5.65 -0.11 -16.14
CA MET A 498 4.71 -1.18 -15.85
C MET A 498 4.23 -1.10 -14.40
N THR A 499 5.18 -0.96 -13.47
CA THR A 499 4.90 -0.68 -12.06
C THR A 499 5.75 0.52 -11.62
N LYS A 500 5.39 1.18 -10.51
CA LYS A 500 6.27 2.21 -9.93
C LYS A 500 7.41 1.61 -9.10
N ASN A 501 7.63 0.30 -9.18
CA ASN A 501 8.66 -0.45 -8.48
C ASN A 501 9.37 -1.45 -9.43
N ASP A 502 9.50 -1.10 -10.69
CA ASP A 502 10.14 -1.95 -11.72
C ASP A 502 11.58 -2.32 -11.34
N GLY A 503 12.29 -1.41 -10.64
CA GLY A 503 13.61 -1.68 -10.11
C GLY A 503 13.66 -2.83 -9.11
N ALA A 504 12.70 -2.89 -8.17
CA ALA A 504 12.57 -4.00 -7.22
C ALA A 504 12.15 -5.31 -7.91
N LEU A 505 11.35 -5.23 -8.97
CA LEU A 505 10.89 -6.38 -9.73
C LEU A 505 12.00 -7.02 -10.55
N SER A 506 12.91 -6.21 -11.11
CA SER A 506 13.86 -6.66 -12.15
C SER A 506 15.32 -6.41 -11.81
N GLY A 507 15.63 -5.95 -10.59
CA GLY A 507 16.98 -5.95 -10.02
C GLY A 507 17.83 -4.72 -10.29
N PHE A 508 17.26 -3.57 -10.70
CA PHE A 508 18.00 -2.33 -10.95
C PHE A 508 17.62 -1.20 -9.98
N SER A 509 18.51 -0.20 -9.83
CA SER A 509 18.19 1.02 -9.07
C SER A 509 17.38 1.98 -9.94
N SER A 510 16.35 2.64 -9.37
CA SER A 510 15.36 3.45 -10.07
C SER A 510 15.21 4.84 -9.45
N LEU A 511 14.50 5.74 -10.11
CA LEU A 511 14.03 7.02 -9.56
C LEU A 511 12.59 6.96 -9.06
N SER A 512 11.94 5.81 -9.20
CA SER A 512 10.51 5.66 -8.98
C SER A 512 10.21 4.72 -7.83
N VAL A 513 9.18 5.02 -7.04
CA VAL A 513 8.68 4.18 -5.95
C VAL A 513 7.20 4.37 -5.73
N PHE A 514 6.53 3.28 -5.36
CA PHE A 514 5.21 3.30 -4.74
C PHE A 514 5.24 2.42 -3.48
N SER A 515 5.30 3.05 -2.32
CA SER A 515 5.36 2.34 -1.02
C SER A 515 4.78 3.17 0.11
N SER A 516 3.97 2.54 0.96
CA SER A 516 3.48 3.16 2.21
C SER A 516 4.58 3.44 3.23
N THR A 517 5.80 2.93 3.01
CA THR A 517 6.94 3.12 3.90
C THR A 517 8.02 4.04 3.33
N THR A 518 7.73 4.71 2.21
CA THR A 518 8.69 5.63 1.59
C THR A 518 8.87 6.91 2.40
N ASN A 519 10.07 7.51 2.27
CA ASN A 519 10.36 8.83 2.83
C ASN A 519 9.56 9.90 2.08
N SER A 520 8.55 10.47 2.71
CA SER A 520 7.65 11.44 2.09
C SER A 520 8.29 12.82 1.81
N ARG A 521 9.45 13.10 2.40
CA ARG A 521 10.18 14.37 2.17
C ARG A 521 10.76 14.43 0.76
N ILE A 522 11.08 13.28 0.16
CA ILE A 522 11.58 13.19 -1.23
C ILE A 522 10.56 13.71 -2.23
N ARG A 523 9.26 13.52 -1.96
CA ARG A 523 8.20 14.06 -2.80
C ARG A 523 8.35 15.57 -3.04
N TRP A 524 8.66 16.35 -1.98
CA TRP A 524 8.78 17.81 -2.10
C TRP A 524 9.91 18.22 -3.04
N ILE A 525 11.02 17.46 -3.06
CA ILE A 525 12.13 17.67 -3.97
C ILE A 525 11.68 17.39 -5.41
N TYR A 526 10.96 16.29 -5.62
CA TYR A 526 10.41 15.93 -6.92
C TYR A 526 9.43 17.00 -7.42
N ASP A 527 8.51 17.46 -6.58
CA ASP A 527 7.58 18.54 -6.92
C ASP A 527 8.34 19.82 -7.33
N LYS A 528 9.39 20.21 -6.60
CA LYS A 528 10.23 21.38 -6.93
C LYS A 528 10.99 21.23 -8.25
N LEU A 529 11.36 20.02 -8.62
CA LEU A 529 12.01 19.70 -9.89
C LEU A 529 11.01 19.49 -11.05
N GLY A 530 9.70 19.51 -10.77
CA GLY A 530 8.64 19.30 -11.77
C GLY A 530 8.34 17.83 -12.05
N MET A 531 8.68 16.95 -11.13
CA MET A 531 8.44 15.52 -11.21
C MET A 531 7.21 15.12 -10.38
N GLY A 532 6.53 14.04 -10.75
CA GLY A 532 5.31 13.61 -10.07
C GLY A 532 5.54 12.95 -8.71
N GLY A 533 4.60 13.15 -7.79
CA GLY A 533 4.64 12.50 -6.49
C GLY A 533 3.37 12.63 -5.65
N SER A 534 3.25 11.77 -4.63
CA SER A 534 2.20 11.79 -3.62
C SER A 534 2.76 11.42 -2.24
N LYS A 535 1.92 11.27 -1.22
CA LYS A 535 2.36 10.84 0.12
C LYS A 535 3.07 9.49 0.15
N VAL A 536 2.81 8.62 -0.84
CA VAL A 536 3.30 7.24 -0.90
C VAL A 536 4.02 6.90 -2.20
N THR A 537 4.15 7.88 -3.10
CA THR A 537 4.81 7.71 -4.40
C THR A 537 5.67 8.90 -4.74
N TYR A 538 6.75 8.66 -5.46
CA TYR A 538 7.41 9.61 -6.35
C TYR A 538 7.90 8.84 -7.58
N HIS A 539 7.97 9.48 -8.72
CA HIS A 539 8.27 8.78 -9.96
C HIS A 539 8.97 9.67 -10.99
N TYR A 540 9.61 9.02 -11.95
CA TYR A 540 10.43 9.64 -12.99
C TYR A 540 9.69 10.65 -13.88
N LYS A 541 8.37 10.52 -14.03
CA LYS A 541 7.58 11.39 -14.91
C LYS A 541 7.80 12.87 -14.57
N GLY A 542 7.99 13.67 -15.64
CA GLY A 542 8.30 15.10 -15.50
C GLY A 542 9.78 15.43 -15.33
N ALA A 543 10.67 14.43 -15.30
CA ALA A 543 12.11 14.68 -15.21
C ALA A 543 12.62 15.46 -16.41
N THR A 544 13.43 16.49 -16.12
CA THR A 544 14.23 17.19 -17.12
C THR A 544 15.65 16.61 -17.12
N PRO A 545 16.45 16.82 -18.18
CA PRO A 545 17.84 16.34 -18.20
C PRO A 545 18.70 16.83 -17.02
N PHE A 546 18.43 18.04 -16.50
CA PHE A 546 19.09 18.55 -15.30
C PHE A 546 18.67 17.73 -14.07
N ALA A 547 17.38 17.48 -13.89
CA ALA A 547 16.89 16.64 -12.79
C ALA A 547 17.41 15.19 -12.89
N GLU A 548 17.43 14.61 -14.09
CA GLU A 548 18.02 13.30 -14.38
C GLU A 548 19.48 13.22 -13.93
N SER A 549 20.27 14.23 -14.32
CA SER A 549 21.71 14.29 -14.02
C SER A 549 21.99 14.37 -12.53
N ILE A 550 21.31 15.27 -11.80
CA ILE A 550 21.53 15.45 -10.35
C ILE A 550 20.95 14.29 -9.51
N LEU A 551 19.92 13.60 -10.03
CA LEU A 551 19.38 12.41 -9.41
C LEU A 551 20.11 11.13 -9.83
N GLY A 552 21.08 11.23 -10.73
CA GLY A 552 21.98 10.14 -11.12
C GLY A 552 21.37 9.11 -12.07
N LEU A 553 20.37 9.48 -12.89
CA LEU A 553 19.89 8.63 -13.97
C LEU A 553 21.02 8.41 -14.99
N ARG A 554 21.28 7.14 -15.32
CA ARG A 554 22.29 6.78 -16.32
C ARG A 554 21.67 6.16 -17.57
N TYR A 555 20.57 5.40 -17.38
CA TYR A 555 19.90 4.76 -18.52
C TYR A 555 18.42 5.09 -18.52
N LEU A 556 17.91 5.40 -19.71
CA LEU A 556 16.51 5.72 -19.95
C LEU A 556 15.93 4.76 -20.98
N LEU A 557 14.80 4.16 -20.65
CA LEU A 557 14.02 3.34 -21.57
C LEU A 557 12.90 4.19 -22.20
N MET A 558 12.80 4.14 -23.50
CA MET A 558 11.78 4.86 -24.26
C MET A 558 11.03 3.88 -25.17
N ASP A 559 9.74 4.05 -25.28
CA ASP A 559 8.84 3.32 -26.20
C ASP A 559 8.88 3.88 -27.62
N VAL A 560 9.44 5.09 -27.81
CA VAL A 560 9.60 5.79 -29.09
C VAL A 560 11.08 6.01 -29.34
N GLU A 561 11.51 5.76 -30.57
CA GLU A 561 12.89 6.03 -30.97
C GLU A 561 13.12 7.55 -31.08
N GLU A 562 14.13 8.02 -30.38
CA GLU A 562 14.64 9.39 -30.51
C GLU A 562 16.04 9.35 -31.18
N PRO A 563 16.42 10.38 -31.93
CA PRO A 563 17.74 10.47 -32.54
C PRO A 563 18.81 10.58 -31.44
N ASP A 564 20.00 10.07 -31.72
CA ASP A 564 21.17 10.29 -30.88
C ASP A 564 21.46 11.80 -30.80
N THR A 565 21.57 12.29 -29.58
CA THR A 565 21.82 13.70 -29.30
C THR A 565 23.02 13.86 -28.37
N PHE A 566 23.37 15.10 -28.06
CA PHE A 566 24.38 15.36 -27.04
C PHE A 566 24.00 14.80 -25.65
N LEU A 567 22.68 14.68 -25.36
CA LEU A 567 22.15 14.14 -24.09
C LEU A 567 22.11 12.63 -24.03
N TYR A 568 21.60 12.00 -25.08
CA TYR A 568 21.30 10.57 -25.09
C TYR A 568 21.99 9.87 -26.25
N THR A 569 22.58 8.72 -25.95
CA THR A 569 23.17 7.81 -26.95
C THR A 569 22.44 6.48 -26.88
N LYS A 570 21.86 6.04 -27.98
CA LYS A 570 21.23 4.73 -28.09
C LYS A 570 22.29 3.64 -27.94
N ILE A 571 22.08 2.73 -26.99
CA ILE A 571 23.01 1.61 -26.70
C ILE A 571 22.42 0.25 -27.09
N GLY A 572 21.12 0.17 -27.38
CA GLY A 572 20.45 -1.04 -27.81
C GLY A 572 18.94 -0.86 -27.91
N GLU A 573 18.28 -1.95 -28.25
CA GLU A 573 16.82 -2.02 -28.32
C GLU A 573 16.32 -3.42 -27.96
N THR A 574 15.08 -3.51 -27.54
CA THR A 574 14.32 -4.74 -27.31
C THR A 574 13.02 -4.68 -28.12
N GLU A 575 12.08 -5.59 -27.85
CA GLU A 575 10.78 -5.59 -28.55
C GLU A 575 9.97 -4.32 -28.27
N ASP A 576 9.97 -3.87 -27.02
CA ASP A 576 9.12 -2.76 -26.56
C ASP A 576 9.91 -1.50 -26.19
N PHE A 577 11.26 -1.54 -26.14
CA PHE A 577 12.07 -0.41 -25.69
C PHE A 577 13.29 -0.12 -26.54
N TYR A 578 13.56 1.16 -26.70
CA TYR A 578 14.85 1.72 -27.07
C TYR A 578 15.62 2.07 -25.79
N VAL A 579 16.87 1.61 -25.68
CA VAL A 579 17.70 1.79 -24.48
C VAL A 579 18.72 2.89 -24.75
N TYR A 580 18.60 3.98 -23.98
CA TYR A 580 19.47 5.14 -24.11
C TYR A 580 20.37 5.29 -22.87
N ARG A 581 21.64 5.64 -23.10
CA ARG A 581 22.53 6.15 -22.08
C ARG A 581 22.45 7.66 -22.02
N GLN A 582 22.15 8.20 -20.85
CA GLN A 582 22.23 9.63 -20.54
C GLN A 582 23.70 9.99 -20.30
N ASN A 583 24.25 10.93 -21.10
CA ASN A 583 25.68 11.18 -21.16
C ASN A 583 26.21 11.99 -19.98
N TYR A 584 25.39 12.73 -19.23
CA TYR A 584 25.77 13.66 -18.18
C TYR A 584 25.34 13.21 -16.77
N SER A 585 25.17 11.92 -16.51
CA SER A 585 24.79 11.41 -15.19
C SER A 585 25.88 11.71 -14.15
N LEU A 586 25.51 12.34 -13.04
CA LEU A 586 26.40 12.64 -11.91
C LEU A 586 26.53 11.46 -10.93
N GLY A 587 25.89 10.31 -11.23
CA GLY A 587 25.86 9.20 -10.31
C GLY A 587 25.09 9.51 -9.03
N PRO A 588 25.42 8.91 -7.87
CA PRO A 588 24.66 9.08 -6.64
C PRO A 588 24.97 10.39 -5.89
N GLY A 589 25.95 11.19 -6.30
CA GLY A 589 26.29 12.42 -5.58
C GLY A 589 27.29 13.32 -6.29
N PHE A 590 27.30 14.59 -5.88
CA PHE A 590 28.17 15.65 -6.36
C PHE A 590 28.45 16.66 -5.26
N PHE A 591 29.56 17.37 -5.34
CA PHE A 591 29.98 18.37 -4.36
C PHE A 591 29.41 19.76 -4.71
N LEU A 592 28.95 20.46 -3.68
CA LEU A 592 28.61 21.91 -3.68
C LEU A 592 29.42 22.62 -2.63
N THR A 593 29.92 23.82 -2.93
CA THR A 593 30.52 24.70 -1.96
C THR A 593 29.51 25.08 -0.88
N GLU A 594 29.96 25.53 0.29
CA GLU A 594 29.07 25.92 1.40
C GLU A 594 28.03 26.97 0.96
N LYS A 595 28.45 27.94 0.17
CA LYS A 595 27.56 28.97 -0.37
C LYS A 595 26.53 28.42 -1.35
N GLU A 596 26.96 27.57 -2.28
CA GLU A 596 26.04 26.89 -3.26
C GLU A 596 25.03 26.00 -2.53
N PHE A 597 25.48 25.22 -1.55
CA PHE A 597 24.63 24.37 -0.73
C PHE A 597 23.54 25.17 0.01
N ASP A 598 23.93 26.24 0.70
CA ASP A 598 22.99 27.10 1.45
C ASP A 598 21.92 27.70 0.51
N ARG A 599 22.35 28.15 -0.67
CA ARG A 599 21.46 28.71 -1.69
C ARG A 599 20.52 27.66 -2.30
N TRP A 600 21.07 26.52 -2.67
CA TRP A 600 20.25 25.41 -3.18
C TRP A 600 19.22 24.94 -2.16
N ASN A 601 19.64 24.81 -0.90
CA ASN A 601 18.76 24.41 0.18
C ASN A 601 17.61 25.41 0.36
N THR A 602 17.90 26.72 0.38
CA THR A 602 16.89 27.78 0.46
C THR A 602 15.93 27.73 -0.74
N ILE A 603 16.44 27.61 -1.98
CA ILE A 603 15.61 27.55 -3.18
C ILE A 603 14.67 26.33 -3.13
N LEU A 604 15.19 25.17 -2.79
CA LEU A 604 14.43 23.93 -2.77
C LEU A 604 13.41 23.83 -1.61
N THR A 605 13.66 24.53 -0.49
CA THR A 605 12.74 24.51 0.66
C THR A 605 11.71 25.64 0.63
N GLU A 606 12.10 26.84 0.24
CA GLU A 606 11.29 28.06 0.43
C GLU A 606 10.62 28.55 -0.85
N SER A 607 11.19 28.27 -2.06
CA SER A 607 10.64 28.79 -3.30
C SER A 607 9.29 28.16 -3.65
N ASN A 608 8.32 28.99 -4.03
CA ASN A 608 7.02 28.59 -4.57
C ASN A 608 6.91 28.89 -6.09
N SER A 609 8.05 29.13 -6.74
CA SER A 609 8.10 29.37 -8.19
C SER A 609 7.87 28.09 -8.99
N SER A 610 7.65 28.21 -10.30
CA SER A 610 7.53 27.05 -11.19
C SER A 610 8.81 26.22 -11.24
N ALA A 611 8.70 24.95 -11.56
CA ALA A 611 9.84 24.02 -11.63
C ALA A 611 10.95 24.52 -12.57
N PHE A 612 10.63 25.15 -13.69
CA PHE A 612 11.63 25.76 -14.58
C PHE A 612 12.32 26.96 -13.93
N ALA A 613 11.59 27.82 -13.23
CA ALA A 613 12.17 28.94 -12.52
C ALA A 613 13.10 28.47 -11.38
N ILE A 614 12.70 27.39 -10.65
CA ILE A 614 13.53 26.75 -9.64
C ILE A 614 14.83 26.21 -10.26
N GLN A 615 14.74 25.43 -11.32
CA GLN A 615 15.93 24.86 -11.98
C GLN A 615 16.84 25.97 -12.54
N ASN A 616 16.27 27.03 -13.13
CA ASN A 616 17.04 28.21 -13.55
C ASN A 616 17.75 28.90 -12.37
N ALA A 617 17.10 28.97 -11.21
CA ALA A 617 17.70 29.55 -10.01
C ALA A 617 18.86 28.69 -9.45
N LEU A 618 18.69 27.36 -9.42
CA LEU A 618 19.76 26.42 -9.01
C LEU A 618 21.00 26.54 -9.90
N VAL A 619 20.81 26.67 -11.22
CA VAL A 619 21.89 26.84 -12.20
C VAL A 619 22.61 28.17 -12.00
N ARG A 620 21.88 29.25 -11.72
CA ARG A 620 22.48 30.55 -11.48
C ARG A 620 23.40 30.57 -10.26
N GLU A 621 23.06 29.81 -9.22
CA GLU A 621 23.93 29.71 -8.02
C GLU A 621 25.26 28.98 -8.29
N LEU A 622 25.37 28.23 -9.38
CA LEU A 622 26.64 27.64 -9.86
C LEU A 622 27.48 28.62 -10.67
N GLY A 623 27.07 29.88 -10.78
CA GLY A 623 27.80 30.92 -11.52
C GLY A 623 27.40 31.02 -13.02
N VAL A 624 26.41 30.28 -13.47
CA VAL A 624 25.92 30.38 -14.87
C VAL A 624 24.74 31.37 -14.89
N GLU A 625 24.96 32.57 -15.38
CA GLU A 625 23.93 33.62 -15.35
C GLU A 625 22.76 33.40 -16.33
N GLN A 626 22.96 32.64 -17.37
CA GLN A 626 21.95 32.36 -18.37
C GLN A 626 20.93 31.35 -17.87
N SER A 627 19.66 31.53 -18.31
CA SER A 627 18.59 30.62 -17.95
C SER A 627 18.71 29.29 -18.72
N LEU A 628 18.65 28.17 -18.01
CA LEU A 628 18.67 26.81 -18.58
C LEU A 628 17.42 26.55 -19.41
N PHE A 629 16.26 27.00 -18.95
CA PHE A 629 14.98 26.88 -19.66
C PHE A 629 14.46 28.27 -20.04
N LYS A 630 14.16 28.45 -21.33
CA LYS A 630 13.57 29.68 -21.88
C LYS A 630 12.20 29.39 -22.49
N VAL A 631 11.28 30.30 -22.26
CA VAL A 631 9.94 30.27 -22.87
C VAL A 631 10.02 30.43 -24.39
N VAL A 632 9.22 29.67 -25.10
CA VAL A 632 9.15 29.72 -26.57
C VAL A 632 7.84 30.31 -27.10
N ASP A 633 7.17 31.18 -26.35
CA ASP A 633 5.88 31.78 -26.70
C ASP A 633 5.90 32.46 -28.12
N LYS A 634 7.05 32.97 -28.56
CA LYS A 634 7.22 33.60 -29.89
C LYS A 634 7.20 32.62 -31.06
N GLU A 635 7.28 31.33 -30.80
CA GLU A 635 7.26 30.26 -31.78
C GLU A 635 5.87 29.66 -31.93
N ILE A 636 4.91 30.06 -31.08
CA ILE A 636 3.51 29.66 -31.20
C ILE A 636 2.90 30.39 -32.38
N THR A 637 2.54 29.66 -33.43
CA THR A 637 1.99 30.17 -34.68
C THR A 637 0.49 30.07 -34.77
N GLU A 638 -0.12 29.10 -34.08
CA GLU A 638 -1.57 28.95 -33.98
C GLU A 638 -1.96 28.62 -32.57
N GLN A 639 -2.96 29.30 -32.03
CA GLN A 639 -3.54 29.02 -30.72
C GLN A 639 -5.07 28.94 -30.82
N LYS A 640 -5.65 27.84 -30.34
CA LYS A 640 -7.09 27.56 -30.23
C LYS A 640 -7.47 27.33 -28.78
N GLU A 641 -8.77 27.15 -28.49
CA GLU A 641 -9.25 26.91 -27.13
C GLU A 641 -8.71 25.60 -26.52
N ASP A 642 -8.44 24.60 -27.37
CA ASP A 642 -8.04 23.25 -26.98
C ASP A 642 -6.65 22.84 -27.47
N SER A 643 -5.97 23.68 -28.21
CA SER A 643 -4.70 23.33 -28.85
C SER A 643 -3.82 24.55 -29.16
N PHE A 644 -2.52 24.32 -29.29
CA PHE A 644 -1.57 25.27 -29.85
C PHE A 644 -0.57 24.58 -30.77
N THR A 645 -0.08 25.31 -31.77
CA THR A 645 0.94 24.83 -32.68
C THR A 645 2.20 25.67 -32.53
N VAL A 646 3.34 25.01 -32.50
CA VAL A 646 4.67 25.62 -32.39
C VAL A 646 5.45 25.31 -33.67
N ASP A 647 5.99 26.36 -34.31
CA ASP A 647 6.95 26.24 -35.40
C ASP A 647 8.36 26.49 -34.88
N VAL A 648 9.14 25.42 -34.78
CA VAL A 648 10.42 25.36 -34.08
C VAL A 648 11.47 26.24 -34.83
N GLN A 649 12.06 27.19 -34.09
CA GLN A 649 13.04 28.13 -34.68
C GLN A 649 14.48 27.70 -34.42
N GLU A 650 14.73 26.85 -33.41
CA GLU A 650 16.04 26.36 -33.01
C GLU A 650 15.93 24.91 -32.57
N ASP A 651 16.97 24.10 -32.83
CA ASP A 651 17.03 22.72 -32.40
C ASP A 651 17.02 22.62 -30.85
N GLY A 652 16.38 21.59 -30.31
CA GLY A 652 16.46 21.35 -28.87
C GLY A 652 15.33 20.55 -28.26
N TYR A 653 15.50 20.23 -26.99
CA TYR A 653 14.49 19.57 -26.17
C TYR A 653 13.46 20.59 -25.68
N LEU A 654 12.20 20.26 -25.96
CA LEU A 654 11.06 21.04 -25.52
C LEU A 654 10.30 20.33 -24.41
N TYR A 655 9.88 21.12 -23.46
CA TYR A 655 9.07 20.73 -22.29
C TYR A 655 7.90 21.69 -22.16
N ALA A 656 6.85 21.25 -21.46
CA ALA A 656 5.73 22.15 -21.16
C ALA A 656 5.38 22.08 -19.67
N LEU A 657 5.04 23.25 -19.14
CA LEU A 657 4.38 23.38 -17.86
C LEU A 657 2.88 23.26 -18.12
N VAL A 658 2.22 22.36 -17.40
CA VAL A 658 0.80 22.11 -17.58
C VAL A 658 0.10 22.24 -16.24
N TYR A 659 -0.93 23.08 -16.22
CA TYR A 659 -1.85 23.21 -15.10
C TYR A 659 -3.20 22.65 -15.58
N THR A 660 -3.60 21.48 -15.07
CA THR A 660 -4.87 20.85 -15.43
C THR A 660 -5.63 20.43 -14.20
N GLU A 661 -6.95 20.33 -14.32
CA GLU A 661 -7.73 19.47 -13.44
C GLU A 661 -7.54 17.98 -13.81
N PRO A 662 -7.84 17.03 -12.89
CA PRO A 662 -7.25 15.67 -12.87
C PRO A 662 -7.63 14.71 -14.02
N GLU A 663 -8.42 15.06 -15.02
CA GLU A 663 -9.02 14.09 -15.96
C GLU A 663 -8.73 14.30 -17.45
N GLY A 664 -7.95 15.31 -17.83
CA GLY A 664 -7.69 15.62 -19.24
C GLY A 664 -6.62 14.71 -19.88
N LYS A 665 -6.83 14.33 -21.15
CA LYS A 665 -5.83 13.70 -21.99
C LYS A 665 -5.18 14.77 -22.87
N ILE A 666 -3.85 14.71 -22.98
CA ILE A 666 -3.06 15.62 -23.82
C ILE A 666 -2.41 14.81 -24.93
N PHE A 667 -2.51 15.29 -26.15
CA PHE A 667 -1.93 14.67 -27.34
C PHE A 667 -0.91 15.59 -27.96
N LEU A 668 0.17 15.00 -28.45
CA LEU A 668 1.17 15.67 -29.28
C LEU A 668 1.09 15.13 -30.70
N SER A 669 0.85 16.00 -31.66
CA SER A 669 0.89 15.67 -33.08
C SER A 669 2.13 16.30 -33.71
N SER A 670 2.99 15.51 -34.32
CA SER A 670 4.17 15.97 -35.06
C SER A 670 4.46 15.04 -36.23
N LYS A 671 4.87 15.58 -37.37
CA LYS A 671 5.26 14.83 -38.60
C LYS A 671 4.18 13.83 -39.09
N GLY A 672 2.91 14.09 -38.76
CA GLY A 672 1.78 13.24 -39.14
C GLY A 672 1.46 12.09 -38.21
N GLU A 673 2.18 11.97 -37.13
CA GLU A 673 1.93 11.03 -36.03
C GLU A 673 1.32 11.75 -34.81
N GLU A 674 0.36 11.15 -34.15
CA GLU A 674 -0.22 11.64 -32.90
C GLU A 674 0.06 10.64 -31.78
N ARG A 675 0.58 11.12 -30.66
CA ARG A 675 0.79 10.32 -29.45
C ARG A 675 0.12 10.94 -28.24
N GLU A 676 -0.43 10.13 -27.37
CA GLU A 676 -0.92 10.57 -26.06
C GLU A 676 0.28 10.87 -25.16
N LEU A 677 0.40 12.15 -24.81
CA LEU A 677 1.25 12.55 -23.69
C LEU A 677 0.48 12.21 -22.41
N GLN A 678 1.04 11.38 -21.59
CA GLN A 678 0.39 10.70 -20.46
C GLN A 678 -0.63 11.56 -19.69
N LYS A 679 -1.66 10.91 -19.14
CA LYS A 679 -2.69 11.49 -18.28
C LYS A 679 -2.04 12.36 -17.19
N VAL A 680 -2.27 13.66 -17.27
CA VAL A 680 -1.75 14.62 -16.32
C VAL A 680 -2.70 14.64 -15.13
N SER A 681 -2.45 13.81 -14.13
CA SER A 681 -3.23 13.81 -12.89
C SER A 681 -2.56 14.62 -11.76
N ASP A 682 -1.31 15.00 -11.97
CA ASP A 682 -0.48 15.73 -10.99
C ASP A 682 0.32 16.81 -11.73
N GLU A 683 0.65 17.91 -11.05
CA GLU A 683 1.38 19.06 -11.57
C GLU A 683 2.85 18.73 -11.92
N TYR A 684 3.09 17.89 -12.92
CA TYR A 684 4.44 17.60 -13.40
C TYR A 684 4.69 18.11 -14.80
N LEU A 685 5.98 18.29 -15.14
CA LEU A 685 6.38 18.77 -16.46
C LEU A 685 6.11 17.73 -17.55
N LEU A 686 5.64 18.17 -18.70
CA LEU A 686 5.52 17.32 -19.88
C LEU A 686 6.79 17.38 -20.71
N ARG A 687 7.34 16.22 -21.05
CA ARG A 687 8.37 16.08 -22.06
C ARG A 687 7.72 16.05 -23.44
N LEU A 688 7.93 17.10 -24.26
CA LEU A 688 7.44 17.16 -25.64
C LEU A 688 8.36 16.40 -26.58
N GLY A 689 9.67 16.37 -26.33
CA GLY A 689 10.69 15.66 -27.10
C GLY A 689 11.74 16.58 -27.70
N TYR A 690 12.59 16.00 -28.56
CA TYR A 690 13.58 16.73 -29.32
C TYR A 690 13.00 17.14 -30.69
N PHE A 691 13.19 18.42 -31.08
CA PHE A 691 12.75 18.95 -32.35
C PHE A 691 13.89 19.70 -33.03
N GLU A 692 13.93 19.57 -34.32
CA GLU A 692 14.87 20.31 -35.16
C GLU A 692 14.26 21.62 -35.67
N LYS A 693 15.09 22.58 -35.99
CA LYS A 693 14.65 23.84 -36.63
C LYS A 693 13.88 23.56 -37.89
N GLY A 694 12.66 24.11 -37.96
CA GLY A 694 11.74 23.91 -39.08
C GLY A 694 10.72 22.81 -38.86
N ASP A 695 10.83 22.04 -37.76
CA ASP A 695 9.77 21.16 -37.37
C ASP A 695 8.56 21.96 -36.87
N SER A 696 7.37 21.36 -36.99
CA SER A 696 6.14 21.90 -36.44
C SER A 696 5.42 20.81 -35.64
N PHE A 697 4.89 21.17 -34.49
CA PHE A 697 4.09 20.25 -33.67
C PHE A 697 2.88 20.96 -33.08
N THR A 698 1.82 20.18 -32.81
CA THR A 698 0.60 20.64 -32.15
C THR A 698 0.37 19.88 -30.88
N VAL A 699 0.10 20.59 -29.78
CA VAL A 699 -0.37 19.99 -28.52
C VAL A 699 -1.85 20.24 -28.40
N ARG A 700 -2.63 19.19 -28.17
CA ARG A 700 -4.09 19.20 -28.06
C ARG A 700 -4.58 18.57 -26.78
N SER A 701 -5.62 19.14 -26.16
CA SER A 701 -6.35 18.54 -25.05
C SER A 701 -7.71 18.01 -25.50
N GLU A 702 -8.15 16.88 -24.97
CA GLU A 702 -9.40 16.22 -25.37
C GLU A 702 -10.61 16.66 -24.54
N ASP A 703 -10.45 17.10 -23.30
CA ASP A 703 -11.57 17.27 -22.36
C ASP A 703 -11.76 18.68 -21.79
N THR A 704 -10.92 19.65 -22.13
CA THR A 704 -11.04 21.02 -21.58
C THR A 704 -10.57 22.09 -22.58
N ALA A 705 -11.36 23.16 -22.70
CA ALA A 705 -10.98 24.33 -23.51
C ALA A 705 -9.70 24.99 -22.94
N LEU A 706 -8.65 25.08 -23.76
CA LEU A 706 -7.48 25.91 -23.50
C LEU A 706 -7.95 27.39 -23.56
N LYS A 707 -7.85 28.14 -22.46
CA LYS A 707 -8.22 29.54 -22.49
C LYS A 707 -7.01 30.45 -22.77
N GLU A 708 -7.23 31.35 -23.72
CA GLU A 708 -6.38 32.54 -23.87
C GLU A 708 -6.37 33.31 -22.55
N ASP A 709 -5.22 33.46 -21.92
CA ASP A 709 -5.03 34.56 -21.00
C ASP A 709 -3.67 35.20 -21.11
N THR A 710 -3.79 36.48 -21.27
CA THR A 710 -2.74 37.48 -21.31
C THR A 710 -1.85 37.42 -20.07
N ALA A 711 -0.55 37.42 -20.37
CA ALA A 711 0.54 37.84 -19.47
C ALA A 711 0.38 37.56 -17.97
N LEU A 712 0.68 36.34 -17.58
CA LEU A 712 1.08 36.07 -16.21
C LEU A 712 2.57 36.40 -16.05
N SER A 713 2.89 37.29 -15.13
CA SER A 713 4.26 37.52 -14.66
C SER A 713 4.81 36.20 -14.11
N GLU A 714 6.08 35.94 -14.28
CA GLU A 714 6.79 34.73 -13.81
C GLU A 714 6.63 34.44 -12.31
N ASP A 715 6.00 35.32 -11.54
CA ASP A 715 5.92 35.29 -10.07
C ASP A 715 4.51 35.06 -9.50
N THR A 716 3.48 34.75 -10.30
CA THR A 716 2.12 34.66 -9.74
C THR A 716 1.79 33.24 -9.30
N ALA A 717 1.72 33.10 -7.98
CA ALA A 717 1.14 31.95 -7.27
C ALA A 717 -0.32 31.70 -7.71
N LEU A 718 -0.69 30.42 -7.74
CA LEU A 718 -2.01 29.87 -7.93
C LEU A 718 -3.15 30.73 -7.33
N SER A 719 -4.00 31.30 -8.19
CA SER A 719 -5.26 31.87 -7.77
C SER A 719 -6.36 30.82 -7.81
N GLU A 720 -7.05 30.69 -6.71
CA GLU A 720 -8.21 29.81 -6.54
C GLU A 720 -9.30 30.12 -7.58
N GLY A 721 -9.76 29.08 -8.28
CA GLY A 721 -11.06 29.04 -8.94
C GLY A 721 -11.06 29.10 -10.47
N GLY A 722 -11.31 27.94 -11.09
CA GLY A 722 -11.78 27.79 -12.45
C GLY A 722 -11.13 26.68 -13.27
N GLU A 723 -11.94 25.78 -13.77
CA GLU A 723 -11.69 24.68 -14.69
C GLU A 723 -10.94 25.12 -15.96
N LYS A 724 -9.58 25.04 -16.00
CA LYS A 724 -8.83 25.36 -17.22
C LYS A 724 -7.50 24.62 -17.27
N ILE A 725 -7.22 23.99 -18.40
CA ILE A 725 -5.87 23.53 -18.76
C ILE A 725 -5.07 24.72 -19.27
N TRP A 726 -3.88 24.89 -18.73
CA TRP A 726 -2.94 25.90 -19.18
C TRP A 726 -1.60 25.26 -19.51
N ILE A 727 -1.08 25.43 -20.73
CA ILE A 727 0.17 24.80 -21.20
C ILE A 727 1.10 25.89 -21.70
N ARG A 728 2.33 25.90 -21.19
CA ARG A 728 3.37 26.84 -21.63
C ARG A 728 4.65 26.05 -22.01
N PRO A 729 5.09 26.16 -23.28
CA PRO A 729 6.29 25.45 -23.74
C PRO A 729 7.58 26.20 -23.37
N TYR A 730 8.60 25.40 -23.04
CA TYR A 730 9.95 25.87 -22.71
C TYR A 730 10.97 25.04 -23.49
N ARG A 731 12.04 25.69 -23.94
CA ARG A 731 13.21 25.03 -24.54
C ARG A 731 14.37 25.01 -23.57
N MET A 732 14.99 23.86 -23.42
CA MET A 732 16.27 23.74 -22.73
C MET A 732 17.39 24.29 -23.61
N GLN A 733 18.26 25.13 -23.04
CA GLN A 733 19.39 25.73 -23.71
C GLN A 733 20.60 24.78 -23.60
N LYS A 734 21.07 24.26 -24.74
CA LYS A 734 22.13 23.26 -24.79
C LYS A 734 23.43 23.78 -24.15
N GLU A 735 23.90 24.95 -24.60
CA GLU A 735 25.17 25.52 -24.12
C GLU A 735 25.16 25.74 -22.61
N VAL A 736 24.06 26.25 -22.08
CA VAL A 736 23.87 26.46 -20.63
C VAL A 736 23.88 25.14 -19.88
N PHE A 737 23.23 24.11 -20.44
CA PHE A 737 23.24 22.78 -19.85
C PHE A 737 24.64 22.17 -19.82
N GLU A 738 25.38 22.26 -20.93
CA GLU A 738 26.76 21.76 -21.02
C GLU A 738 27.68 22.49 -20.04
N ASP A 739 27.64 23.82 -19.94
CA ASP A 739 28.39 24.61 -18.97
C ASP A 739 28.14 24.15 -17.51
N VAL A 740 26.86 23.95 -17.15
CA VAL A 740 26.46 23.46 -15.83
C VAL A 740 26.98 22.04 -15.58
N MET A 741 26.87 21.17 -16.57
CA MET A 741 27.30 19.79 -16.43
C MET A 741 28.83 19.66 -16.37
N ASP A 742 29.58 20.53 -17.03
CA ASP A 742 31.05 20.58 -16.91
C ASP A 742 31.46 20.93 -15.48
N ILE A 743 30.79 21.93 -14.86
CA ILE A 743 31.03 22.30 -13.46
C ILE A 743 30.72 21.10 -12.51
N LEU A 744 29.54 20.51 -12.62
CA LEU A 744 29.09 19.47 -11.72
C LEU A 744 29.82 18.14 -11.95
N SER A 745 30.16 17.80 -13.20
CA SER A 745 30.87 16.56 -13.53
C SER A 745 32.31 16.54 -12.97
N ALA A 746 32.98 17.70 -12.91
CA ALA A 746 34.28 17.82 -12.26
C ALA A 746 34.22 17.52 -10.76
N ARG A 747 33.05 17.67 -10.15
CA ARG A 747 32.79 17.54 -8.70
C ARG A 747 31.92 16.31 -8.36
N LYS A 748 31.81 15.32 -9.26
CA LYS A 748 30.98 14.13 -9.03
C LYS A 748 31.61 13.15 -8.07
N PHE A 749 30.77 12.42 -7.33
CA PHE A 749 31.21 11.29 -6.51
C PHE A 749 31.49 10.06 -7.37
N THR A 750 32.68 9.53 -7.26
CA THR A 750 33.10 8.30 -7.96
C THR A 750 32.85 7.10 -7.05
N VAL A 751 31.92 6.23 -7.42
CA VAL A 751 31.59 5.02 -6.64
C VAL A 751 32.65 3.95 -6.91
N GLU A 752 33.31 3.48 -5.85
CA GLU A 752 34.31 2.40 -5.89
C GLU A 752 33.69 1.04 -5.55
N SER A 753 32.82 1.02 -4.54
CA SER A 753 32.13 -0.21 -4.17
C SER A 753 30.71 0.04 -3.66
N ARG A 754 29.86 -0.95 -3.86
CA ARG A 754 28.45 -0.94 -3.39
C ARG A 754 28.03 -2.32 -2.92
N THR A 755 27.26 -2.34 -1.82
CA THR A 755 26.42 -3.48 -1.41
C THR A 755 24.97 -3.01 -1.27
N ALA A 756 24.08 -3.88 -0.79
CA ALA A 756 22.69 -3.48 -0.57
C ALA A 756 22.49 -2.34 0.48
N ASP A 757 23.42 -2.20 1.43
CA ASP A 757 23.33 -1.26 2.55
C ASP A 757 24.58 -0.37 2.72
N THR A 758 25.52 -0.45 1.79
CA THR A 758 26.77 0.31 1.87
C THR A 758 27.11 0.86 0.49
N ILE A 759 27.59 2.10 0.44
CA ILE A 759 28.22 2.69 -0.74
C ILE A 759 29.51 3.40 -0.29
N SER A 760 30.57 3.24 -1.03
CA SER A 760 31.84 3.92 -0.81
C SER A 760 32.46 4.40 -2.10
N GLY A 761 33.22 5.48 -2.01
CA GLY A 761 33.89 6.11 -3.13
C GLY A 761 34.61 7.38 -2.72
N SER A 762 34.99 8.17 -3.70
CA SER A 762 35.77 9.38 -3.51
C SER A 762 35.19 10.59 -4.24
N VAL A 763 35.53 11.76 -3.75
CA VAL A 763 35.18 13.05 -4.36
C VAL A 763 36.28 14.05 -4.13
N THR A 764 36.50 14.96 -5.08
CA THR A 764 37.44 16.06 -4.93
C THR A 764 36.68 17.30 -4.37
N ALA A 765 37.20 17.91 -3.27
CA ALA A 765 36.71 19.15 -2.72
C ALA A 765 37.81 20.21 -2.76
N GLU A 766 37.57 21.30 -3.47
CA GLU A 766 38.53 22.41 -3.60
C GLU A 766 38.44 23.40 -2.41
N GLU A 767 37.28 23.50 -1.80
CA GLU A 767 36.98 24.36 -0.67
C GLU A 767 35.98 23.68 0.29
N ASN A 768 35.67 24.37 1.41
CA ASN A 768 34.66 23.85 2.33
C ASN A 768 33.28 23.76 1.65
N GLY A 769 32.55 22.67 1.89
CA GLY A 769 31.26 22.47 1.31
C GLY A 769 30.64 21.16 1.70
N TYR A 770 29.76 20.67 0.85
CA TYR A 770 28.99 19.45 1.09
C TYR A 770 28.98 18.56 -0.16
N ILE A 771 29.23 17.28 0.03
CA ILE A 771 28.82 16.34 -0.98
C ILE A 771 27.34 16.01 -0.79
N CYS A 772 26.55 16.32 -1.81
CA CYS A 772 25.11 16.10 -1.87
C CYS A 772 24.82 14.76 -2.54
N PHE A 773 24.18 13.84 -1.82
CA PHE A 773 23.79 12.54 -2.35
C PHE A 773 22.31 12.53 -2.76
N SER A 774 22.01 12.01 -3.95
CA SER A 774 20.65 11.67 -4.36
C SER A 774 20.14 10.40 -3.63
N ILE A 775 20.37 10.34 -2.33
CA ILE A 775 19.97 9.23 -1.43
C ILE A 775 19.14 9.83 -0.31
N PRO A 776 17.95 9.29 -0.02
CA PRO A 776 17.12 9.77 1.07
C PRO A 776 17.85 9.73 2.41
N ALA A 777 17.77 10.81 3.16
CA ALA A 777 18.36 10.90 4.49
C ALA A 777 17.50 10.08 5.46
N GLU A 778 18.06 8.96 5.91
CA GLU A 778 17.43 8.02 6.85
C GLU A 778 18.26 7.96 8.14
N GLN A 779 17.61 7.93 9.31
CA GLN A 779 18.29 7.89 10.62
C GLN A 779 19.26 6.71 10.80
N GLY A 780 19.16 5.69 9.93
CA GLY A 780 20.02 4.50 9.94
C GLY A 780 21.40 4.71 9.32
N PHE A 781 21.63 5.75 8.56
CA PHE A 781 22.92 5.98 7.94
C PHE A 781 23.99 6.40 8.94
N GLN A 782 25.12 5.77 8.82
CA GLN A 782 26.38 6.12 9.45
C GLN A 782 27.33 6.51 8.33
N VAL A 783 27.99 7.64 8.51
CA VAL A 783 28.86 8.27 7.51
C VAL A 783 30.28 8.30 8.03
N TRP A 784 31.24 8.00 7.16
CA TRP A 784 32.68 8.19 7.41
C TRP A 784 33.27 9.01 6.27
N VAL A 785 34.12 9.97 6.63
CA VAL A 785 34.96 10.76 5.73
C VAL A 785 36.39 10.51 6.16
N ASP A 786 37.24 10.03 5.24
CA ASP A 786 38.65 9.73 5.48
C ASP A 786 38.89 8.81 6.68
N GLY A 787 37.96 7.85 6.89
CA GLY A 787 37.99 6.92 8.00
C GLY A 787 37.44 7.45 9.33
N GLU A 788 37.12 8.73 9.45
CA GLU A 788 36.50 9.32 10.63
C GLU A 788 34.98 9.38 10.50
N LYS A 789 34.29 9.04 11.60
CA LYS A 789 32.82 9.10 11.62
C LYS A 789 32.36 10.53 11.72
N THR A 790 31.47 10.95 10.80
CA THR A 790 30.89 12.28 10.77
C THR A 790 29.36 12.26 10.75
N ASP A 791 28.74 13.38 11.08
CA ASP A 791 27.30 13.60 10.91
C ASP A 791 27.02 14.15 9.51
N TYR A 792 25.79 14.03 9.04
CA TYR A 792 25.33 14.58 7.77
C TYR A 792 24.25 15.66 7.97
N ALA A 793 24.22 16.62 7.05
CA ALA A 793 23.18 17.62 6.90
C ALA A 793 22.09 17.11 5.93
N LEU A 794 21.05 17.93 5.75
CA LEU A 794 19.96 17.66 4.82
C LEU A 794 19.97 18.69 3.70
N LEU A 795 19.91 18.22 2.46
CA LEU A 795 19.55 19.05 1.31
C LEU A 795 18.04 18.93 1.08
N ALA A 796 17.36 20.06 1.03
CA ALA A 796 15.91 20.16 0.82
C ALA A 796 15.10 19.29 1.81
N ASP A 797 15.54 19.22 3.07
CA ASP A 797 14.95 18.42 4.15
C ASP A 797 14.82 16.91 3.88
N GLY A 798 15.30 16.42 2.76
CA GLY A 798 15.06 15.03 2.32
C GLY A 798 16.28 14.24 1.86
N LEU A 799 17.25 14.85 1.20
CA LEU A 799 18.46 14.20 0.70
C LEU A 799 19.63 14.38 1.65
N MET A 800 20.56 13.43 1.62
CA MET A 800 21.75 13.44 2.47
C MET A 800 22.81 14.37 1.90
N ALA A 801 23.41 15.20 2.78
CA ALA A 801 24.56 16.04 2.46
C ALA A 801 25.64 15.86 3.53
N VAL A 802 26.87 15.52 3.12
CA VAL A 802 27.98 15.25 4.02
C VAL A 802 28.97 16.41 3.97
N PRO A 803 29.27 17.06 5.11
CA PRO A 803 30.22 18.19 5.14
C PRO A 803 31.64 17.70 4.82
N LEU A 804 32.36 18.49 4.02
CA LEU A 804 33.75 18.28 3.68
C LEU A 804 34.53 19.57 3.95
N THR A 805 35.78 19.44 4.39
CA THR A 805 36.69 20.57 4.60
C THR A 805 37.70 20.63 3.47
N GLY A 806 37.72 21.73 2.73
CA GLY A 806 38.78 21.99 1.75
C GLY A 806 40.12 22.24 2.39
N ASP A 807 41.22 22.08 1.66
CA ASP A 807 42.57 22.40 2.12
C ASP A 807 42.77 23.92 2.13
N THR A 808 42.62 24.51 3.29
CA THR A 808 43.16 25.88 3.53
C THR A 808 44.62 25.73 3.90
N GLY A 809 45.48 25.49 2.88
CA GLY A 809 46.89 25.33 3.10
C GLY A 809 47.47 26.50 3.91
N ASP A 810 47.96 26.20 5.10
CA ASP A 810 48.59 27.15 6.05
C ASP A 810 49.91 27.72 5.53
N ASN A 811 50.33 27.31 4.32
CA ASN A 811 51.54 27.76 3.66
C ASN A 811 51.23 28.17 2.21
N GLY A 812 50.87 29.43 2.01
CA GLY A 812 50.78 30.25 0.80
C GLY A 812 51.17 29.76 -0.61
N ASP A 813 51.37 28.47 -0.83
CA ASP A 813 51.51 27.81 -2.11
C ASP A 813 50.18 27.14 -2.49
N MET A 814 49.40 27.83 -3.33
CA MET A 814 48.27 27.21 -4.05
C MET A 814 48.81 26.04 -4.86
N GLN A 815 48.68 24.81 -4.37
CA GLN A 815 48.60 23.65 -5.25
C GLN A 815 47.16 23.53 -5.77
N ASP A 816 47.01 23.66 -7.08
CA ASP A 816 45.76 23.55 -7.83
C ASP A 816 45.15 22.12 -7.80
N VAL A 817 45.36 21.33 -6.75
CA VAL A 817 44.84 19.97 -6.61
C VAL A 817 43.96 19.92 -5.35
N GLY A 818 42.66 19.98 -5.55
CA GLY A 818 41.71 19.84 -4.45
C GLY A 818 41.91 18.52 -3.68
N ASN A 819 41.53 18.48 -2.41
CA ASN A 819 41.64 17.29 -1.57
C ASN A 819 40.67 16.22 -2.01
N ILE A 820 41.18 15.00 -2.22
CA ILE A 820 40.35 13.82 -2.47
C ILE A 820 39.92 13.25 -1.13
N HIS A 821 38.64 13.20 -0.90
CA HIS A 821 38.02 12.63 0.29
C HIS A 821 37.44 11.24 0.00
N GLU A 822 37.75 10.28 0.85
CA GLU A 822 37.12 8.95 0.84
C GLU A 822 35.84 8.98 1.68
N ILE A 823 34.71 8.62 1.08
CA ILE A 823 33.42 8.62 1.76
C ILE A 823 32.85 7.22 1.79
N ARG A 824 32.33 6.86 2.96
CA ARG A 824 31.63 5.60 3.16
C ARG A 824 30.32 5.82 3.90
N LEU A 825 29.22 5.43 3.27
CA LEU A 825 27.87 5.40 3.83
C LEU A 825 27.48 3.96 4.15
N VAL A 826 27.04 3.70 5.39
CA VAL A 826 26.58 2.36 5.82
C VAL A 826 25.24 2.50 6.50
N TYR A 827 24.25 1.79 6.02
CA TYR A 827 22.92 1.78 6.63
C TYR A 827 22.79 0.67 7.68
N LYS A 828 22.26 1.02 8.86
CA LYS A 828 21.88 0.06 9.90
C LYS A 828 20.47 0.39 10.38
N ALA A 829 19.58 -0.59 10.37
CA ALA A 829 18.19 -0.38 10.77
C ALA A 829 18.11 0.16 12.21
N PRO A 830 17.60 1.40 12.40
CA PRO A 830 17.47 2.00 13.72
C PRO A 830 16.62 1.16 14.65
N GLY A 831 17.01 1.05 15.90
CA GLY A 831 16.22 0.34 16.92
C GLY A 831 16.22 -1.20 16.81
N LEU A 832 16.82 -1.81 15.79
CA LEU A 832 16.77 -3.28 15.59
C LEU A 832 17.36 -4.05 16.79
N LYS A 833 18.50 -3.60 17.33
CA LYS A 833 19.11 -4.22 18.51
C LYS A 833 18.20 -4.09 19.75
N ALA A 834 17.63 -2.91 19.98
CA ALA A 834 16.69 -2.67 21.07
C ALA A 834 15.41 -3.52 20.93
N GLY A 835 14.89 -3.62 19.72
CA GLY A 835 13.74 -4.48 19.39
C GLY A 835 14.02 -5.96 19.63
N LEU A 836 15.20 -6.45 19.26
CA LEU A 836 15.65 -7.83 19.55
C LEU A 836 15.73 -8.08 21.06
N CYS A 837 16.35 -7.18 21.82
CA CYS A 837 16.42 -7.27 23.27
C CYS A 837 15.02 -7.29 23.91
N LEU A 838 14.11 -6.41 23.46
CA LEU A 838 12.74 -6.34 23.95
C LEU A 838 11.97 -7.63 23.65
N SER A 839 12.09 -8.16 22.42
CA SER A 839 11.45 -9.43 22.05
C SER A 839 11.99 -10.61 22.87
N ALA A 840 13.32 -10.69 23.02
CA ALA A 840 13.95 -11.74 23.83
C ALA A 840 13.49 -11.67 25.30
N ALA A 841 13.47 -10.48 25.90
CA ALA A 841 12.96 -10.26 27.25
C ALA A 841 11.47 -10.64 27.38
N GLY A 842 10.65 -10.27 26.40
CA GLY A 842 9.24 -10.64 26.33
C GLY A 842 9.02 -12.15 26.26
N VAL A 843 9.76 -12.85 25.40
CA VAL A 843 9.71 -14.32 25.28
C VAL A 843 10.18 -15.00 26.59
N LEU A 844 11.27 -14.53 27.18
CA LEU A 844 11.76 -15.06 28.46
C LEU A 844 10.74 -14.86 29.57
N LEU A 845 10.14 -13.69 29.69
CA LEU A 845 9.09 -13.40 30.66
C LEU A 845 7.86 -14.29 30.44
N TYR A 846 7.45 -14.49 29.20
CA TYR A 846 6.36 -15.42 28.85
C TYR A 846 6.68 -16.86 29.31
N ILE A 847 7.89 -17.35 29.07
CA ILE A 847 8.34 -18.68 29.46
C ILE A 847 8.36 -18.80 30.99
N LEU A 848 8.86 -17.79 31.71
CA LEU A 848 8.92 -17.76 33.17
C LEU A 848 7.52 -17.81 33.84
N ILE A 849 6.58 -17.03 33.30
CA ILE A 849 5.21 -16.95 33.85
C ILE A 849 4.40 -18.21 33.52
N TYR A 850 4.49 -18.68 32.26
CA TYR A 850 3.58 -19.71 31.76
C TYR A 850 4.25 -21.08 31.50
N GLY A 851 5.57 -21.17 31.34
CA GLY A 851 6.31 -22.42 31.10
C GLY A 851 6.29 -23.35 32.33
N ARG A 852 6.49 -22.82 33.53
CA ARG A 852 6.48 -23.61 34.79
C ARG A 852 5.16 -24.33 35.07
N ASN A 853 4.03 -23.81 34.63
CA ASN A 853 2.73 -24.42 34.82
C ASN A 853 2.50 -25.70 33.97
N SER A 854 3.20 -25.85 32.84
CA SER A 854 3.15 -27.06 32.00
C SER A 854 3.95 -28.20 32.58
N ALA A 855 5.07 -27.93 33.23
CA ALA A 855 5.91 -28.95 33.89
C ALA A 855 5.21 -29.56 35.13
N LYS A 856 4.50 -28.74 35.92
CA LYS A 856 3.74 -29.20 37.08
C LYS A 856 2.52 -30.07 36.74
N LYS A 857 1.90 -29.90 35.57
CA LYS A 857 0.79 -30.75 35.09
C LYS A 857 1.29 -32.11 34.61
N LYS A 858 2.41 -32.15 33.85
CA LYS A 858 3.03 -33.41 33.41
C LYS A 858 3.58 -34.27 34.58
N GLY A 859 3.98 -33.63 35.68
CA GLY A 859 4.43 -34.32 36.89
C GLY A 859 3.30 -34.85 37.80
N LYS A 860 2.03 -34.47 37.55
CA LYS A 860 0.85 -35.00 38.26
C LYS A 860 0.08 -36.07 37.49
N GLU A 861 0.42 -36.28 36.21
CA GLU A 861 -0.13 -37.34 35.33
C GLU A 861 0.84 -38.52 35.16
N LYS A 862 2.02 -38.46 35.78
CA LYS A 862 2.90 -39.58 36.05
C LYS A 862 2.77 -39.94 37.54
#